data_8292e0a3e8976cb07f752f002a520757
#
_entry.id   8292e0a3e8976cb07f752f002a520757
#
_cell.length_a   1.000
_cell.length_b   1.000
_cell.length_c   1.000
_cell.angle_alpha   90.00
_cell.angle_beta   90.00
_cell.angle_gamma   90.00
#
_symmetry.space_group_name_H-M   'P 1'
#
loop_
_entity.id
_entity.type
_entity.pdbx_description
1 polymer ?
#
loop_
_entity_poly.entity_id
_entity_poly.type
_entity_poly.pdbx_seq_one_letter_code
_entity_poly.pdbx_strand_id
1 'polypeptide(L)'
;MRKELNVYLLSLLLFFVACDLDQSDTSWSKHFHKLIENVKQLPTKKMAVAAAEDEYVLEAVKVAKEQGLAESILVGDEKKIRQLAQTLNMDLSGYEIINEVEPAKAALKAVKLVHDGKADMYMKGLISTKDFLRSVLDKDVGLRTGRVLTHVGVFEVKGIDQLLFLSDQAFIMYPTLEEKVKIIENALDIANACGIHNPKVAPLAAVEVVNPKMPETVDAAELTKMNHEGKIKGCIIDGPLSLDMAISKEACSHKKGLNRKITGDADILLFPDIHTGNVAYKMLVHTAHFLNAAILSGTSAPVILTSRSDSVATKVNSIALASVLADHLKKKTPRVAIVGAGPAGLTAAKELLKKGFKVDIYEKENFAGGVMAFGIPAFRIKYENVKKYIDPVIQLGGNILYNQDLKESDFLELAKQYDYVYLAFGLTKVRTLGIPGDDVQGSLNALDFLRQFNFDDKLGLTHDRPKLHGTVIVVGAGNVAMDGARCAVRSGADKTIILYRRDRSEAPCTPSEMKDAEKDGVELKFLSNPVELIAKDGKLSEVKYEVMKLGELDESGRRKPVGTGVFETIKADYIISAIGQIPDKNVWNAGVIETDHGYIKGIKNYGEAFETSVHNIFTGGDIIKGAKTIGVATKCGKDFAKYVIEQTKKNK
;
A
#
# COMPACT_ATOMS: atom_id res chain seq x y z
N MET A 1 13.99 74.79 -20.37
CA MET A 1 13.03 74.05 -19.51
C MET A 1 12.05 73.15 -20.24
N ARG A 2 11.39 73.55 -21.35
CA ARG A 2 10.45 72.61 -22.06
C ARG A 2 11.12 71.52 -22.91
N LYS A 3 12.36 71.70 -23.37
CA LYS A 3 13.07 70.67 -24.18
C LYS A 3 13.75 69.61 -23.30
N GLU A 4 14.17 69.92 -22.10
CA GLU A 4 14.77 68.95 -21.17
C GLU A 4 13.72 68.06 -20.47
N LEU A 5 12.52 68.61 -20.24
CA LEU A 5 11.42 67.82 -19.71
C LEU A 5 10.94 66.71 -20.66
N ASN A 6 11.00 66.95 -22.00
CA ASN A 6 10.65 65.93 -22.99
C ASN A 6 11.70 64.83 -23.15
N VAL A 7 12.99 65.11 -22.87
CA VAL A 7 14.04 64.08 -22.88
C VAL A 7 13.94 63.18 -21.65
N TYR A 8 13.59 63.74 -20.50
CA TYR A 8 13.33 62.96 -19.28
C TYR A 8 12.03 62.14 -19.36
N LEU A 9 10.97 62.68 -19.97
CA LEU A 9 9.75 61.90 -20.22
C LEU A 9 9.97 60.79 -21.29
N LEU A 10 10.77 61.04 -22.34
CA LEU A 10 11.13 60.03 -23.32
C LEU A 10 12.05 58.94 -22.72
N SER A 11 12.99 59.30 -21.84
CA SER A 11 13.81 58.29 -21.12
C SER A 11 13.02 57.50 -20.07
N LEU A 12 12.05 58.11 -19.38
CA LEU A 12 11.13 57.40 -18.51
C LEU A 12 10.16 56.50 -19.31
N LEU A 13 9.64 56.95 -20.47
CA LEU A 13 8.83 56.07 -21.32
C LEU A 13 9.65 54.94 -21.93
N LEU A 14 10.92 55.17 -22.29
CA LEU A 14 11.83 54.11 -22.74
C LEU A 14 12.21 53.14 -21.62
N PHE A 15 12.20 53.58 -20.35
CA PHE A 15 12.39 52.69 -19.19
C PHE A 15 11.15 51.86 -18.85
N PHE A 16 9.95 52.35 -19.17
CA PHE A 16 8.69 51.58 -19.01
C PHE A 16 8.33 50.69 -20.20
N VAL A 17 8.90 50.92 -21.41
CA VAL A 17 8.70 50.09 -22.59
C VAL A 17 9.73 48.95 -22.69
N ALA A 18 10.75 48.94 -21.81
CA ALA A 18 11.80 47.90 -21.82
C ALA A 18 11.50 46.68 -20.93
N CYS A 19 10.24 46.42 -20.62
CA CYS A 19 9.84 45.21 -19.85
C CYS A 19 8.77 44.38 -20.55
N ASP A 20 8.75 44.32 -21.87
CA ASP A 20 8.33 43.10 -22.57
C ASP A 20 9.56 42.19 -22.61
N LEU A 21 9.78 41.52 -21.46
CA LEU A 21 10.73 40.44 -21.37
C LEU A 21 10.23 39.36 -22.36
N ASP A 22 10.84 39.27 -23.53
CA ASP A 22 10.55 38.23 -24.50
C ASP A 22 10.84 36.86 -23.86
N GLN A 23 9.81 36.26 -23.29
CA GLN A 23 9.87 34.92 -22.68
C GLN A 23 9.86 33.80 -23.74
N SER A 24 9.82 34.14 -25.03
CA SER A 24 9.83 33.13 -26.10
C SER A 24 11.20 32.49 -26.30
N ASP A 25 12.30 33.22 -26.04
CA ASP A 25 13.66 32.66 -26.05
C ASP A 25 13.95 31.86 -24.80
N THR A 26 13.84 30.54 -24.92
CA THR A 26 14.19 29.56 -23.86
C THR A 26 15.53 28.87 -24.10
N SER A 27 16.34 29.33 -25.06
CA SER A 27 17.62 28.72 -25.43
C SER A 27 18.64 28.69 -24.29
N TRP A 28 18.49 29.60 -23.30
CA TRP A 28 19.29 29.66 -22.10
C TRP A 28 18.93 28.61 -21.03
N SER A 29 17.73 27.97 -21.13
CA SER A 29 17.28 26.95 -20.17
C SER A 29 18.09 25.66 -20.34
N LYS A 30 18.59 25.13 -19.23
CA LYS A 30 19.31 23.86 -19.17
C LYS A 30 18.52 22.81 -18.40
N HIS A 31 17.91 23.24 -17.31
CA HIS A 31 17.29 22.34 -16.33
C HIS A 31 15.92 21.85 -16.78
N PHE A 32 15.05 22.76 -17.27
CA PHE A 32 13.74 22.34 -17.78
C PHE A 32 13.86 21.54 -19.08
N HIS A 33 14.80 21.87 -19.96
CA HIS A 33 15.09 21.03 -21.15
C HIS A 33 15.53 19.63 -20.71
N LYS A 34 16.46 19.51 -19.76
CA LYS A 34 16.90 18.22 -19.23
C LYS A 34 15.76 17.48 -18.52
N LEU A 35 14.88 18.19 -17.79
CA LEU A 35 13.71 17.60 -17.15
C LEU A 35 12.77 16.95 -18.18
N ILE A 36 12.47 17.67 -19.27
CA ILE A 36 11.64 17.19 -20.37
C ILE A 36 12.26 15.95 -21.04
N GLU A 37 13.57 15.98 -21.33
CA GLU A 37 14.27 14.82 -21.88
C GLU A 37 14.27 13.61 -20.93
N ASN A 38 14.41 13.83 -19.63
CA ASN A 38 14.32 12.77 -18.64
C ASN A 38 12.92 12.13 -18.62
N VAL A 39 11.84 12.93 -18.72
CA VAL A 39 10.46 12.41 -18.79
C VAL A 39 10.27 11.46 -19.95
N LYS A 40 10.82 11.79 -21.13
CA LYS A 40 10.72 10.94 -22.34
C LYS A 40 11.37 9.55 -22.18
N GLN A 41 12.30 9.40 -21.21
CA GLN A 41 12.95 8.11 -20.90
C GLN A 41 12.16 7.28 -19.87
N LEU A 42 11.13 7.87 -19.26
CA LEU A 42 10.30 7.19 -18.26
C LEU A 42 9.08 6.52 -18.92
N PRO A 43 8.49 5.50 -18.26
CA PRO A 43 7.17 5.02 -18.67
C PRO A 43 6.16 6.16 -18.66
N THR A 44 5.39 6.32 -19.73
CA THR A 44 4.39 7.37 -19.86
C THR A 44 3.41 7.34 -18.70
N LYS A 45 3.18 8.50 -18.09
CA LYS A 45 2.27 8.65 -16.95
C LYS A 45 0.90 9.08 -17.45
N LYS A 46 -0.16 8.65 -16.73
CA LYS A 46 -1.54 9.10 -16.97
C LYS A 46 -1.92 10.21 -15.99
N MET A 47 -2.52 11.26 -16.50
CA MET A 47 -2.98 12.41 -15.71
C MET A 47 -4.51 12.52 -15.78
N ALA A 48 -5.17 12.60 -14.62
CA ALA A 48 -6.59 12.92 -14.55
C ALA A 48 -6.77 14.44 -14.41
N VAL A 49 -7.50 15.06 -15.35
CA VAL A 49 -7.76 16.50 -15.37
C VAL A 49 -9.18 16.77 -14.88
N ALA A 50 -9.31 17.56 -13.81
CA ALA A 50 -10.61 17.93 -13.23
C ALA A 50 -11.17 19.19 -13.89
N ALA A 51 -12.42 19.15 -14.34
CA ALA A 51 -13.09 20.24 -15.07
C ALA A 51 -12.24 20.74 -16.25
N ALA A 52 -12.01 19.84 -17.21
CA ALA A 52 -11.04 20.01 -18.27
C ALA A 52 -11.46 21.02 -19.36
N GLU A 53 -12.66 21.60 -19.29
CA GLU A 53 -13.19 22.59 -20.21
C GLU A 53 -12.56 23.99 -20.04
N ASP A 54 -11.25 24.08 -20.19
CA ASP A 54 -10.43 25.29 -20.13
C ASP A 54 -9.42 25.30 -21.28
N GLU A 55 -9.37 26.40 -22.03
CA GLU A 55 -8.56 26.52 -23.25
C GLU A 55 -7.07 26.31 -22.96
N TYR A 56 -6.52 27.00 -21.96
CA TYR A 56 -5.10 26.89 -21.58
C TYR A 56 -4.73 25.50 -21.05
N VAL A 57 -5.68 24.86 -20.37
CA VAL A 57 -5.49 23.49 -19.88
C VAL A 57 -5.48 22.50 -21.03
N LEU A 58 -6.44 22.59 -21.96
CA LEU A 58 -6.50 21.71 -23.13
C LEU A 58 -5.29 21.89 -24.04
N GLU A 59 -4.83 23.12 -24.24
CA GLU A 59 -3.61 23.40 -25.00
C GLU A 59 -2.37 22.79 -24.33
N ALA A 60 -2.23 22.96 -23.02
CA ALA A 60 -1.12 22.33 -22.26
C ALA A 60 -1.17 20.80 -22.32
N VAL A 61 -2.36 20.20 -22.22
CA VAL A 61 -2.58 18.76 -22.36
C VAL A 61 -2.21 18.26 -23.76
N LYS A 62 -2.59 19.01 -24.81
CA LYS A 62 -2.22 18.71 -26.19
C LYS A 62 -0.69 18.71 -26.35
N VAL A 63 -0.03 19.80 -25.96
CA VAL A 63 1.45 19.93 -26.03
C VAL A 63 2.15 18.82 -25.23
N ALA A 64 1.66 18.53 -24.03
CA ALA A 64 2.25 17.47 -23.19
C ALA A 64 2.18 16.09 -23.85
N LYS A 65 1.07 15.77 -24.54
CA LYS A 65 0.93 14.52 -25.30
C LYS A 65 1.84 14.49 -26.53
N GLU A 66 1.85 15.58 -27.33
CA GLU A 66 2.70 15.70 -28.51
C GLU A 66 4.19 15.56 -28.17
N GLN A 67 4.60 16.05 -27.01
CA GLN A 67 5.97 15.92 -26.51
C GLN A 67 6.26 14.60 -25.77
N GLY A 68 5.26 13.72 -25.61
CA GLY A 68 5.41 12.44 -24.91
C GLY A 68 5.58 12.56 -23.39
N LEU A 69 5.09 13.65 -22.77
CA LEU A 69 5.26 13.90 -21.33
C LEU A 69 4.22 13.17 -20.47
N ALA A 70 2.97 13.10 -20.94
CA ALA A 70 1.88 12.40 -20.27
C ALA A 70 0.70 12.14 -21.22
N GLU A 71 -0.06 11.07 -20.92
CA GLU A 71 -1.42 10.87 -21.42
C GLU A 71 -2.42 11.49 -20.44
N SER A 72 -3.62 11.86 -20.94
CA SER A 72 -4.61 12.54 -20.11
C SER A 72 -5.99 11.92 -20.22
N ILE A 73 -6.68 11.84 -19.07
CA ILE A 73 -8.10 11.54 -18.95
C ILE A 73 -8.80 12.86 -18.64
N LEU A 74 -9.68 13.29 -19.51
CA LEU A 74 -10.38 14.57 -19.41
C LEU A 74 -11.73 14.38 -18.70
N VAL A 75 -11.90 14.92 -17.52
CA VAL A 75 -13.16 14.84 -16.76
C VAL A 75 -13.79 16.23 -16.71
N GLY A 76 -14.99 16.40 -17.30
CA GLY A 76 -15.66 17.69 -17.37
C GLY A 76 -16.84 17.68 -18.31
N ASP A 77 -17.33 18.86 -18.69
CA ASP A 77 -18.41 19.03 -19.69
C ASP A 77 -17.90 18.63 -21.07
N GLU A 78 -18.21 17.40 -21.49
CA GLU A 78 -17.76 16.82 -22.75
C GLU A 78 -18.09 17.70 -23.96
N LYS A 79 -19.27 18.33 -23.95
CA LYS A 79 -19.69 19.20 -25.07
C LYS A 79 -18.76 20.40 -25.20
N LYS A 80 -18.44 21.05 -24.08
CA LYS A 80 -17.51 22.19 -24.06
C LYS A 80 -16.07 21.76 -24.37
N ILE A 81 -15.62 20.63 -23.82
CA ILE A 81 -14.30 20.06 -24.14
C ILE A 81 -14.15 19.86 -25.65
N ARG A 82 -15.14 19.21 -26.30
CA ARG A 82 -15.12 18.99 -27.76
C ARG A 82 -15.15 20.30 -28.57
N GLN A 83 -15.94 21.28 -28.10
CA GLN A 83 -16.00 22.59 -28.76
C GLN A 83 -14.67 23.35 -28.66
N LEU A 84 -14.03 23.38 -27.50
CA LEU A 84 -12.72 24.01 -27.33
C LEU A 84 -11.62 23.26 -28.10
N ALA A 85 -11.65 21.93 -28.13
CA ALA A 85 -10.71 21.11 -28.88
C ALA A 85 -10.77 21.44 -30.40
N GLN A 86 -11.97 21.69 -30.95
CA GLN A 86 -12.10 22.14 -32.35
C GLN A 86 -11.41 23.49 -32.56
N THR A 87 -11.60 24.45 -31.67
CA THR A 87 -10.93 25.76 -31.73
C THR A 87 -9.42 25.64 -31.66
N LEU A 88 -8.90 24.71 -30.85
CA LEU A 88 -7.47 24.46 -30.69
C LEU A 88 -6.87 23.51 -31.73
N ASN A 89 -7.65 23.04 -32.70
CA ASN A 89 -7.23 22.00 -33.67
C ASN A 89 -6.63 20.79 -32.93
N MET A 90 -7.28 20.34 -31.83
CA MET A 90 -6.85 19.22 -31.01
C MET A 90 -7.63 17.96 -31.42
N ASP A 91 -6.90 16.93 -31.86
CA ASP A 91 -7.49 15.61 -32.09
C ASP A 91 -7.77 14.90 -30.75
N LEU A 92 -9.04 14.59 -30.52
CA LEU A 92 -9.48 13.91 -29.30
C LEU A 92 -9.49 12.38 -29.41
N SER A 93 -9.13 11.79 -30.54
CA SER A 93 -9.21 10.33 -30.78
C SER A 93 -8.38 9.51 -29.78
N GLY A 94 -7.34 10.09 -29.21
CA GLY A 94 -6.46 9.43 -28.24
C GLY A 94 -6.64 9.90 -26.81
N TYR A 95 -7.80 10.45 -26.44
CA TYR A 95 -8.12 10.90 -25.09
C TYR A 95 -9.37 10.19 -24.55
N GLU A 96 -9.30 9.70 -23.33
CA GLU A 96 -10.47 9.26 -22.59
C GLU A 96 -11.21 10.50 -22.04
N ILE A 97 -12.51 10.62 -22.35
CA ILE A 97 -13.35 11.73 -21.86
C ILE A 97 -14.45 11.16 -20.97
N ILE A 98 -14.53 11.67 -19.74
CA ILE A 98 -15.56 11.30 -18.78
C ILE A 98 -16.48 12.51 -18.59
N ASN A 99 -17.72 12.41 -19.07
CA ASN A 99 -18.66 13.49 -18.97
C ASN A 99 -19.13 13.73 -17.53
N GLU A 100 -18.94 14.94 -17.04
CA GLU A 100 -19.46 15.46 -15.78
C GLU A 100 -19.52 16.99 -15.83
N VAL A 101 -20.73 17.52 -15.87
CA VAL A 101 -20.95 18.96 -16.07
C VAL A 101 -20.71 19.79 -14.82
N GLU A 102 -20.89 19.18 -13.63
CA GLU A 102 -20.69 19.88 -12.35
C GLU A 102 -19.21 19.81 -11.94
N PRO A 103 -18.49 20.97 -11.86
CA PRO A 103 -17.04 20.97 -11.61
C PRO A 103 -16.62 20.25 -10.33
N ALA A 104 -17.41 20.35 -9.24
CA ALA A 104 -17.09 19.68 -7.98
C ALA A 104 -17.18 18.15 -8.10
N LYS A 105 -18.17 17.63 -8.84
CA LYS A 105 -18.31 16.20 -9.14
C LYS A 105 -17.25 15.73 -10.12
N ALA A 106 -16.91 16.55 -11.12
CA ALA A 106 -15.81 16.27 -12.05
C ALA A 106 -14.49 16.11 -11.28
N ALA A 107 -14.22 16.97 -10.30
CA ALA A 107 -13.05 16.86 -9.44
C ALA A 107 -13.05 15.57 -8.60
N LEU A 108 -14.18 15.16 -8.02
CA LEU A 108 -14.28 13.90 -7.28
C LEU A 108 -14.09 12.67 -8.17
N LYS A 109 -14.64 12.70 -9.40
CA LYS A 109 -14.40 11.61 -10.38
C LYS A 109 -12.93 11.55 -10.79
N ALA A 110 -12.31 12.69 -11.09
CA ALA A 110 -10.92 12.75 -11.53
C ALA A 110 -9.93 12.33 -10.43
N VAL A 111 -10.11 12.82 -9.19
CA VAL A 111 -9.25 12.40 -8.07
C VAL A 111 -9.41 10.92 -7.74
N LYS A 112 -10.63 10.37 -7.91
CA LYS A 112 -10.89 8.94 -7.73
C LYS A 112 -10.12 8.08 -8.72
N LEU A 113 -9.93 8.51 -9.97
CA LEU A 113 -9.10 7.80 -10.95
C LEU A 113 -7.65 7.66 -10.45
N VAL A 114 -7.12 8.70 -9.81
CA VAL A 114 -5.77 8.68 -9.24
C VAL A 114 -5.72 7.82 -7.97
N HIS A 115 -6.73 7.95 -7.11
CA HIS A 115 -6.87 7.12 -5.91
C HIS A 115 -6.90 5.62 -6.24
N ASP A 116 -7.67 5.24 -7.27
CA ASP A 116 -7.83 3.86 -7.73
C ASP A 116 -6.64 3.36 -8.58
N GLY A 117 -5.59 4.17 -8.77
CA GLY A 117 -4.41 3.82 -9.57
C GLY A 117 -4.62 3.78 -11.09
N LYS A 118 -5.75 4.32 -11.59
CA LYS A 118 -6.05 4.43 -13.04
C LYS A 118 -5.35 5.61 -13.68
N ALA A 119 -4.92 6.59 -12.88
CA ALA A 119 -4.06 7.69 -13.26
C ALA A 119 -2.95 7.88 -12.24
N ASP A 120 -1.83 8.49 -12.67
CA ASP A 120 -0.61 8.68 -11.86
C ASP A 120 -0.52 10.07 -11.23
N MET A 121 -1.24 11.04 -11.79
CA MET A 121 -1.18 12.46 -11.43
C MET A 121 -2.57 13.10 -11.54
N TYR A 122 -2.75 14.18 -10.82
CA TYR A 122 -4.01 14.93 -10.76
C TYR A 122 -3.78 16.39 -11.15
N MET A 123 -4.59 16.92 -12.08
CA MET A 123 -4.46 18.31 -12.56
C MET A 123 -5.75 19.10 -12.38
N LYS A 124 -5.61 20.35 -11.94
CA LYS A 124 -6.70 21.33 -11.84
C LYS A 124 -6.99 21.98 -13.20
N GLY A 125 -8.25 21.95 -13.61
CA GLY A 125 -8.79 22.71 -14.74
C GLY A 125 -9.67 23.89 -14.31
N LEU A 126 -10.85 24.04 -14.91
CA LEU A 126 -11.78 25.16 -14.70
C LEU A 126 -12.63 24.95 -13.42
N ILE A 127 -11.99 24.93 -12.29
CA ILE A 127 -12.64 24.75 -10.97
C ILE A 127 -12.06 25.72 -9.96
N SER A 128 -12.82 26.09 -8.93
CA SER A 128 -12.28 26.89 -7.81
C SER A 128 -11.20 26.11 -7.06
N THR A 129 -10.15 26.82 -6.58
CA THR A 129 -9.10 26.17 -5.77
C THR A 129 -9.67 25.49 -4.53
N LYS A 130 -10.70 26.08 -3.91
CA LYS A 130 -11.38 25.53 -2.73
C LYS A 130 -12.01 24.16 -3.03
N ASP A 131 -12.77 24.04 -4.11
CA ASP A 131 -13.47 22.79 -4.43
C ASP A 131 -12.50 21.73 -4.97
N PHE A 132 -11.48 22.14 -5.71
CA PHE A 132 -10.40 21.27 -6.11
C PHE A 132 -9.67 20.66 -4.91
N LEU A 133 -9.28 21.48 -3.93
CA LEU A 133 -8.63 21.01 -2.70
C LEU A 133 -9.53 20.15 -1.85
N ARG A 134 -10.84 20.40 -1.84
CA ARG A 134 -11.79 19.49 -1.18
C ARG A 134 -11.73 18.09 -1.76
N SER A 135 -11.62 17.95 -3.08
CA SER A 135 -11.46 16.64 -3.71
C SER A 135 -10.14 15.96 -3.37
N VAL A 136 -9.02 16.73 -3.33
CA VAL A 136 -7.70 16.22 -2.89
C VAL A 136 -7.75 15.71 -1.45
N LEU A 137 -8.48 16.40 -0.58
CA LEU A 137 -8.60 16.11 0.84
C LEU A 137 -9.81 15.23 1.19
N ASP A 138 -10.54 14.73 0.22
CA ASP A 138 -11.69 13.86 0.45
C ASP A 138 -11.28 12.63 1.28
N LYS A 139 -12.18 12.16 2.16
CA LYS A 139 -11.86 11.07 3.09
C LYS A 139 -11.85 9.70 2.44
N ASP A 140 -12.67 9.54 1.39
CA ASP A 140 -12.93 8.24 0.76
C ASP A 140 -12.13 8.06 -0.54
N VAL A 141 -11.99 9.12 -1.33
CA VAL A 141 -11.36 9.07 -2.66
C VAL A 141 -10.22 10.08 -2.86
N GLY A 142 -9.85 10.84 -1.82
CA GLY A 142 -8.78 11.83 -1.88
C GLY A 142 -7.37 11.23 -1.82
N LEU A 143 -6.38 12.09 -1.94
CA LEU A 143 -4.95 11.73 -2.01
C LEU A 143 -4.21 11.99 -0.68
N ARG A 144 -4.90 11.87 0.46
CA ARG A 144 -4.34 12.16 1.78
C ARG A 144 -3.31 11.11 2.21
N THR A 145 -2.15 11.57 2.69
CA THR A 145 -1.10 10.71 3.26
C THR A 145 -0.94 10.87 4.78
N GLY A 146 -1.60 11.88 5.38
CA GLY A 146 -1.32 12.34 6.73
C GLY A 146 -0.12 13.31 6.82
N ARG A 147 0.58 13.58 5.71
CA ARG A 147 1.59 14.65 5.62
C ARG A 147 0.92 16.00 5.47
N VAL A 148 1.62 17.06 5.84
CA VAL A 148 1.20 18.44 5.60
C VAL A 148 1.24 18.72 4.10
N LEU A 149 0.22 19.39 3.57
CA LEU A 149 0.21 19.83 2.17
C LEU A 149 1.05 21.11 2.04
N THR A 150 1.91 21.15 1.02
CA THR A 150 2.77 22.29 0.73
C THR A 150 2.77 22.59 -0.76
N HIS A 151 2.88 23.86 -1.12
CA HIS A 151 3.01 24.28 -2.50
C HIS A 151 4.48 24.57 -2.81
N VAL A 152 5.05 23.88 -3.77
CA VAL A 152 6.42 24.07 -4.21
C VAL A 152 6.45 24.62 -5.62
N GLY A 153 6.98 25.83 -5.76
CA GLY A 153 7.32 26.41 -7.05
C GLY A 153 8.76 26.07 -7.42
N VAL A 154 8.99 25.59 -8.63
CA VAL A 154 10.32 25.31 -9.18
C VAL A 154 10.62 26.32 -10.25
N PHE A 155 11.73 27.03 -10.10
CA PHE A 155 12.13 28.12 -11.01
C PHE A 155 13.52 27.85 -11.59
N GLU A 156 13.66 28.06 -12.89
CA GLU A 156 14.93 28.31 -13.56
C GLU A 156 14.95 29.77 -13.94
N VAL A 157 15.86 30.54 -13.33
CA VAL A 157 15.94 31.99 -13.49
C VAL A 157 17.20 32.31 -14.30
N LYS A 158 17.06 33.11 -15.38
CA LYS A 158 18.19 33.50 -16.22
C LYS A 158 19.24 34.27 -15.38
N GLY A 159 20.46 33.76 -15.37
CA GLY A 159 21.57 34.32 -14.56
C GLY A 159 21.75 33.63 -13.20
N ILE A 160 20.92 32.68 -12.83
CA ILE A 160 21.12 31.79 -11.68
C ILE A 160 21.41 30.37 -12.20
N ASP A 161 22.51 29.77 -11.75
CA ASP A 161 23.01 28.51 -12.29
C ASP A 161 22.16 27.28 -11.85
N GLN A 162 21.52 27.33 -10.67
CA GLN A 162 20.75 26.24 -10.10
C GLN A 162 19.23 26.41 -10.26
N LEU A 163 18.48 25.29 -10.19
CA LEU A 163 17.04 25.35 -9.97
C LEU A 163 16.74 25.85 -8.56
N LEU A 164 15.77 26.74 -8.45
CA LEU A 164 15.28 27.24 -7.16
C LEU A 164 13.93 26.59 -6.83
N PHE A 165 13.87 25.92 -5.70
CA PHE A 165 12.64 25.35 -5.13
C PHE A 165 12.13 26.26 -4.03
N LEU A 166 11.03 26.94 -4.26
CA LEU A 166 10.41 27.89 -3.34
C LEU A 166 9.30 27.23 -2.55
N SER A 167 9.37 27.19 -1.22
CA SER A 167 8.36 26.56 -0.36
C SER A 167 8.34 27.13 1.08
N ASP A 168 7.20 27.28 1.78
CA ASP A 168 5.86 27.26 1.21
C ASP A 168 5.47 28.69 0.81
N GLN A 169 4.84 28.81 -0.33
CA GLN A 169 4.50 30.14 -0.88
C GLN A 169 2.98 30.36 -0.99
N ALA A 170 2.14 29.37 -0.63
CA ALA A 170 0.71 29.46 -0.94
C ALA A 170 -0.24 28.69 0.00
N PHE A 171 0.25 27.92 0.96
CA PHE A 171 -0.60 27.03 1.74
C PHE A 171 -0.54 27.25 3.26
N ILE A 172 0.64 27.21 3.85
CA ILE A 172 0.79 27.28 5.30
C ILE A 172 1.08 28.72 5.70
N MET A 173 0.16 29.33 6.43
CA MET A 173 0.24 30.75 6.77
C MET A 173 1.46 31.08 7.63
N TYR A 174 1.55 30.43 8.80
CA TYR A 174 2.63 30.62 9.77
C TYR A 174 3.10 29.23 10.24
N PRO A 175 4.01 28.59 9.50
CA PRO A 175 4.43 27.22 9.81
C PRO A 175 5.20 27.17 11.14
N THR A 176 4.81 26.20 11.99
CA THR A 176 5.60 25.84 13.18
C THR A 176 6.91 25.20 12.78
N LEU A 177 7.86 25.06 13.72
CA LEU A 177 9.13 24.37 13.45
C LEU A 177 8.90 22.94 12.91
N GLU A 178 7.95 22.21 13.46
CA GLU A 178 7.60 20.85 13.00
C GLU A 178 7.03 20.87 11.57
N GLU A 179 6.19 21.84 11.26
CA GLU A 179 5.66 22.02 9.90
C GLU A 179 6.77 22.42 8.91
N LYS A 180 7.73 23.27 9.32
CA LYS A 180 8.90 23.61 8.51
C LYS A 180 9.74 22.37 8.16
N VAL A 181 9.89 21.41 9.07
CA VAL A 181 10.51 20.10 8.77
C VAL A 181 9.73 19.38 7.67
N LYS A 182 8.39 19.36 7.75
CA LYS A 182 7.55 18.71 6.74
C LYS A 182 7.56 19.41 5.38
N ILE A 183 7.67 20.74 5.38
CA ILE A 183 7.86 21.54 4.16
C ILE A 183 9.18 21.13 3.49
N ILE A 184 10.27 21.02 4.26
CA ILE A 184 11.58 20.55 3.75
C ILE A 184 11.44 19.14 3.16
N GLU A 185 10.87 18.19 3.90
CA GLU A 185 10.68 16.80 3.43
C GLU A 185 9.92 16.73 2.09
N ASN A 186 8.88 17.55 1.92
CA ASN A 186 8.12 17.64 0.68
C ASN A 186 8.93 18.23 -0.48
N ALA A 187 9.71 19.27 -0.22
CA ALA A 187 10.58 19.89 -1.22
C ALA A 187 11.72 18.95 -1.64
N LEU A 188 12.26 18.16 -0.70
CA LEU A 188 13.28 17.13 -0.97
C LEU A 188 12.79 16.07 -1.96
N ASP A 189 11.52 15.62 -1.84
CA ASP A 189 10.96 14.65 -2.78
C ASP A 189 10.97 15.20 -4.21
N ILE A 190 10.66 16.50 -4.38
CA ILE A 190 10.63 17.14 -5.70
C ILE A 190 12.05 17.38 -6.23
N ALA A 191 12.97 17.87 -5.39
CA ALA A 191 14.36 18.09 -5.77
C ALA A 191 15.04 16.78 -6.21
N ASN A 192 14.85 15.70 -5.44
CA ASN A 192 15.35 14.36 -5.78
C ASN A 192 14.74 13.83 -7.08
N ALA A 193 13.45 14.06 -7.32
CA ALA A 193 12.79 13.69 -8.58
C ALA A 193 13.40 14.43 -9.79
N CYS A 194 13.87 15.66 -9.58
CA CYS A 194 14.62 16.45 -10.59
C CYS A 194 16.10 16.02 -10.72
N GLY A 195 16.56 15.02 -9.94
CA GLY A 195 17.93 14.53 -9.97
C GLY A 195 18.91 15.35 -9.13
N ILE A 196 18.41 16.23 -8.26
CA ILE A 196 19.25 17.00 -7.31
C ILE A 196 19.32 16.21 -6.00
N HIS A 197 20.43 15.52 -5.81
CA HIS A 197 20.67 14.71 -4.62
C HIS A 197 21.40 15.53 -3.54
N ASN A 198 20.96 15.39 -2.29
CA ASN A 198 21.48 16.15 -1.15
C ASN A 198 21.41 17.68 -1.35
N PRO A 199 20.22 18.24 -1.71
CA PRO A 199 20.07 19.66 -2.01
C PRO A 199 20.40 20.53 -0.81
N LYS A 200 20.81 21.78 -1.09
CA LYS A 200 21.10 22.82 -0.13
C LYS A 200 19.83 23.59 0.22
N VAL A 201 19.42 23.53 1.48
CA VAL A 201 18.21 24.17 2.01
C VAL A 201 18.60 25.42 2.80
N ALA A 202 18.13 26.58 2.37
CA ALA A 202 18.31 27.84 3.06
C ALA A 202 17.02 28.24 3.79
N PRO A 203 16.91 28.07 5.11
CA PRO A 203 15.86 28.69 5.91
C PRO A 203 16.09 30.23 5.93
N LEU A 204 15.18 30.93 5.24
CA LEU A 204 15.34 32.38 5.00
C LEU A 204 14.94 33.22 6.21
N ALA A 205 15.71 34.24 6.46
CA ALA A 205 15.44 35.28 7.43
C ALA A 205 15.99 36.63 6.92
N ALA A 206 15.70 37.72 7.62
CA ALA A 206 16.21 39.03 7.24
C ALA A 206 17.71 39.23 7.58
N VAL A 207 18.27 38.37 8.44
CA VAL A 207 19.65 38.44 8.94
C VAL A 207 20.26 37.05 9.10
N GLU A 208 21.59 36.98 9.13
CA GLU A 208 22.34 35.71 9.21
C GLU A 208 22.71 35.28 10.63
N VAL A 209 22.25 36.02 11.64
CA VAL A 209 22.54 35.73 13.05
C VAL A 209 21.27 35.51 13.82
N VAL A 210 21.34 34.61 14.81
CA VAL A 210 20.19 34.33 15.68
C VAL A 210 19.85 35.56 16.53
N ASN A 211 18.60 35.99 16.45
CA ASN A 211 18.04 37.04 17.26
C ASN A 211 16.75 36.56 17.93
N PRO A 212 16.69 36.39 19.25
CA PRO A 212 15.48 35.91 19.94
C PRO A 212 14.22 36.78 19.73
N LYS A 213 14.38 38.03 19.28
CA LYS A 213 13.25 38.91 18.90
C LYS A 213 12.76 38.66 17.47
N MET A 214 13.42 37.79 16.72
CA MET A 214 13.10 37.39 15.35
C MET A 214 12.96 35.85 15.33
N PRO A 215 11.77 35.31 15.63
CA PRO A 215 11.54 33.88 15.75
C PRO A 215 12.00 33.05 14.54
N GLU A 216 11.95 33.64 13.34
CA GLU A 216 12.38 33.05 12.09
C GLU A 216 13.87 32.65 12.11
N THR A 217 14.70 33.46 12.77
CA THR A 217 16.14 33.20 12.93
C THR A 217 16.41 32.06 13.92
N VAL A 218 15.55 31.92 14.93
CA VAL A 218 15.62 30.84 15.93
C VAL A 218 15.25 29.53 15.30
N ASP A 219 14.12 29.46 14.56
CA ASP A 219 13.68 28.29 13.84
C ASP A 219 14.73 27.84 12.80
N ALA A 220 15.29 28.78 12.03
CA ALA A 220 16.32 28.51 11.04
C ALA A 220 17.58 27.86 11.64
N ALA A 221 18.02 28.36 12.80
CA ALA A 221 19.15 27.79 13.54
C ALA A 221 18.82 26.38 14.10
N GLU A 222 17.61 26.18 14.62
CA GLU A 222 17.20 24.85 15.13
C GLU A 222 17.08 23.82 13.99
N LEU A 223 16.54 24.19 12.81
CA LEU A 223 16.53 23.35 11.62
C LEU A 223 17.96 22.95 11.19
N THR A 224 18.89 23.89 11.20
CA THR A 224 20.30 23.64 10.91
C THR A 224 20.90 22.64 11.91
N LYS A 225 20.63 22.82 13.20
CA LYS A 225 21.05 21.90 14.25
C LYS A 225 20.43 20.52 14.11
N MET A 226 19.12 20.43 13.83
CA MET A 226 18.43 19.15 13.57
C MET A 226 19.04 18.38 12.39
N ASN A 227 19.50 19.10 11.35
CA ASN A 227 20.20 18.48 10.22
C ASN A 227 21.57 17.95 10.64
N HIS A 228 22.36 18.72 11.41
CA HIS A 228 23.66 18.27 11.96
C HIS A 228 23.53 17.04 12.88
N GLU A 229 22.46 16.99 13.68
CA GLU A 229 22.14 15.86 14.55
C GLU A 229 21.58 14.64 13.79
N GLY A 230 21.39 14.74 12.48
CA GLY A 230 20.84 13.67 11.65
C GLY A 230 19.35 13.41 11.84
N LYS A 231 18.61 14.35 12.44
CA LYS A 231 17.15 14.32 12.55
C LYS A 231 16.48 14.66 11.22
N ILE A 232 17.08 15.56 10.43
CA ILE A 232 16.70 15.87 9.05
C ILE A 232 17.83 15.37 8.16
N LYS A 233 17.52 14.47 7.22
CA LYS A 233 18.50 13.78 6.36
C LYS A 233 18.27 14.07 4.88
N GLY A 234 19.26 13.74 4.04
CA GLY A 234 19.14 13.83 2.58
C GLY A 234 19.25 15.26 2.04
N CYS A 235 19.76 16.20 2.85
CA CYS A 235 20.02 17.58 2.47
C CYS A 235 21.11 18.21 3.34
N ILE A 236 21.56 19.37 2.93
CA ILE A 236 22.41 20.27 3.73
C ILE A 236 21.57 21.48 4.12
N ILE A 237 21.34 21.70 5.41
CA ILE A 237 20.62 22.88 5.91
C ILE A 237 21.62 23.85 6.51
N ASP A 238 21.55 25.12 6.12
CA ASP A 238 22.36 26.18 6.68
C ASP A 238 21.53 27.48 6.78
N GLY A 239 21.24 27.89 8.00
CA GLY A 239 20.44 29.08 8.32
C GLY A 239 20.68 29.57 9.74
N PRO A 240 20.19 30.78 10.06
CA PRO A 240 19.43 31.70 9.20
C PRO A 240 20.29 32.33 8.09
N LEU A 241 19.68 32.54 6.92
CA LEU A 241 20.30 33.19 5.77
C LEU A 241 19.38 34.27 5.19
N SER A 242 19.94 35.42 4.79
CA SER A 242 19.23 36.35 3.92
C SER A 242 19.15 35.81 2.49
N LEU A 243 18.19 36.28 1.71
CA LEU A 243 17.97 35.80 0.35
C LEU A 243 19.19 35.98 -0.56
N ASP A 244 19.86 37.13 -0.48
CA ASP A 244 21.07 37.43 -1.24
C ASP A 244 22.20 36.42 -0.93
N MET A 245 22.39 36.08 0.34
CA MET A 245 23.36 35.05 0.76
C MET A 245 22.99 33.66 0.28
N ALA A 246 21.70 33.38 0.15
CA ALA A 246 21.25 32.08 -0.31
C ALA A 246 21.48 31.84 -1.81
N ILE A 247 21.36 32.89 -2.66
CA ILE A 247 21.32 32.74 -4.13
C ILE A 247 22.42 33.48 -4.89
N SER A 248 23.24 34.34 -4.24
CA SER A 248 24.28 35.13 -4.89
C SER A 248 25.66 34.86 -4.31
N LYS A 249 26.53 34.26 -5.12
CA LYS A 249 27.96 34.06 -4.78
C LYS A 249 28.69 35.39 -4.54
N GLU A 250 28.30 36.42 -5.29
CA GLU A 250 28.86 37.75 -5.14
C GLU A 250 28.51 38.35 -3.78
N ALA A 251 27.24 38.31 -3.36
CA ALA A 251 26.80 38.78 -2.04
C ALA A 251 27.55 38.05 -0.92
N CYS A 252 27.75 36.75 -1.04
CA CYS A 252 28.52 35.95 -0.09
C CYS A 252 29.98 36.41 -0.02
N SER A 253 30.61 36.81 -1.13
CA SER A 253 31.99 37.22 -1.19
C SER A 253 32.25 38.56 -0.43
N HIS A 254 31.24 39.40 -0.33
CA HIS A 254 31.30 40.67 0.41
C HIS A 254 31.11 40.52 1.92
N LYS A 255 30.39 39.48 2.38
CA LYS A 255 30.12 39.18 3.81
C LYS A 255 31.20 38.24 4.39
N LYS A 256 32.48 38.73 4.44
CA LYS A 256 33.62 37.95 4.95
C LYS A 256 33.46 37.57 6.42
N GLY A 257 33.91 36.38 6.80
CA GLY A 257 33.96 35.89 8.20
C GLY A 257 32.81 35.01 8.63
N LEU A 258 31.80 34.75 7.80
CA LEU A 258 30.76 33.79 8.05
C LEU A 258 31.17 32.43 7.47
N ASN A 259 31.38 31.42 8.34
CA ASN A 259 31.66 30.07 7.90
C ASN A 259 30.33 29.39 7.58
N ARG A 260 29.89 29.45 6.32
CA ARG A 260 28.61 28.94 5.84
C ARG A 260 28.81 27.78 4.86
N LYS A 261 27.88 26.81 4.90
CA LYS A 261 27.83 25.67 3.92
C LYS A 261 27.14 26.09 2.63
N ILE A 262 26.25 27.07 2.71
CA ILE A 262 25.57 27.69 1.57
C ILE A 262 26.23 29.02 1.28
N THR A 263 26.70 29.19 0.06
CA THR A 263 27.46 30.35 -0.40
C THR A 263 26.93 30.88 -1.74
N GLY A 264 25.63 31.20 -1.78
CA GLY A 264 24.96 31.65 -2.98
C GLY A 264 24.55 30.51 -3.93
N ASP A 265 24.43 29.30 -3.43
CA ASP A 265 24.18 28.08 -4.19
C ASP A 265 23.09 27.21 -3.51
N ALA A 266 22.12 27.86 -2.86
CA ALA A 266 20.95 27.17 -2.32
C ALA A 266 20.06 26.65 -3.43
N ASP A 267 19.58 25.40 -3.27
CA ASP A 267 18.58 24.80 -4.13
C ASP A 267 17.16 25.07 -3.60
N ILE A 268 16.95 24.90 -2.30
CA ILE A 268 15.62 25.04 -1.66
C ILE A 268 15.62 26.30 -0.79
N LEU A 269 14.69 27.20 -1.09
CA LEU A 269 14.41 28.40 -0.33
C LEU A 269 13.20 28.14 0.57
N LEU A 270 13.45 27.98 1.88
CA LEU A 270 12.41 27.80 2.87
C LEU A 270 11.97 29.15 3.41
N PHE A 271 10.75 29.56 3.11
CA PHE A 271 10.20 30.82 3.59
C PHE A 271 9.70 30.71 5.04
N PRO A 272 9.83 31.76 5.84
CA PRO A 272 9.38 31.76 7.23
C PRO A 272 7.83 31.69 7.34
N ASP A 273 7.14 32.32 6.38
CA ASP A 273 5.69 32.43 6.32
C ASP A 273 5.17 32.61 4.88
N ILE A 274 3.85 32.48 4.70
CA ILE A 274 3.19 32.58 3.39
C ILE A 274 3.35 33.97 2.74
N HIS A 275 3.41 35.06 3.54
CA HIS A 275 3.50 36.40 3.01
C HIS A 275 4.83 36.61 2.32
N THR A 276 5.92 36.22 3.00
CA THR A 276 7.27 36.28 2.45
C THR A 276 7.40 35.42 1.19
N GLY A 277 6.89 34.20 1.23
CA GLY A 277 6.92 33.28 0.08
C GLY A 277 6.09 33.78 -1.10
N ASN A 278 4.89 34.26 -0.86
CA ASN A 278 4.00 34.76 -1.91
C ASN A 278 4.50 36.04 -2.58
N VAL A 279 5.05 36.95 -1.79
CA VAL A 279 5.66 38.21 -2.31
C VAL A 279 6.87 37.86 -3.19
N ALA A 280 7.77 36.99 -2.71
CA ALA A 280 8.95 36.58 -3.47
C ALA A 280 8.55 35.90 -4.79
N TYR A 281 7.58 34.97 -4.74
CA TYR A 281 7.03 34.32 -5.93
C TYR A 281 6.49 35.33 -6.96
N LYS A 282 5.62 36.23 -6.52
CA LYS A 282 5.04 37.25 -7.42
C LYS A 282 6.07 38.20 -7.98
N MET A 283 7.06 38.58 -7.18
CA MET A 283 8.15 39.42 -7.63
C MET A 283 8.93 38.74 -8.76
N LEU A 284 9.31 37.47 -8.61
CA LEU A 284 10.00 36.69 -9.64
C LEU A 284 9.19 36.64 -10.93
N VAL A 285 7.87 36.31 -10.83
CA VAL A 285 6.99 36.15 -11.98
C VAL A 285 6.82 37.44 -12.78
N HIS A 286 6.92 38.62 -12.14
CA HIS A 286 6.70 39.91 -12.80
C HIS A 286 7.99 40.67 -13.15
N THR A 287 9.15 40.25 -12.67
CA THR A 287 10.39 41.02 -12.83
C THR A 287 11.57 40.21 -13.40
N ALA A 288 11.51 38.88 -13.41
CA ALA A 288 12.61 38.04 -13.85
C ALA A 288 12.32 37.38 -15.22
N HIS A 289 13.37 37.03 -15.94
CA HIS A 289 13.31 36.03 -17.01
C HIS A 289 13.40 34.65 -16.41
N PHE A 290 12.36 33.85 -16.52
CA PHE A 290 12.26 32.56 -15.85
C PHE A 290 11.49 31.52 -16.67
N LEU A 291 11.74 30.24 -16.38
CA LEU A 291 10.80 29.14 -16.57
C LEU A 291 10.39 28.62 -15.20
N ASN A 292 9.15 28.19 -15.08
CA ASN A 292 8.67 27.64 -13.80
C ASN A 292 7.73 26.45 -13.98
N ALA A 293 7.58 25.72 -12.88
CA ALA A 293 6.58 24.69 -12.67
C ALA A 293 6.07 24.78 -11.22
N ALA A 294 4.88 24.26 -10.96
CA ALA A 294 4.31 24.28 -9.63
C ALA A 294 3.58 23.00 -9.29
N ILE A 295 3.82 22.48 -8.07
CA ILE A 295 3.25 21.22 -7.57
C ILE A 295 2.76 21.42 -6.14
N LEU A 296 1.59 20.86 -5.84
CA LEU A 296 1.13 20.59 -4.48
C LEU A 296 1.70 19.24 -4.04
N SER A 297 2.50 19.23 -3.00
CA SER A 297 3.17 18.06 -2.43
C SER A 297 2.58 17.66 -1.07
N GLY A 298 2.96 16.49 -0.56
CA GLY A 298 2.39 15.89 0.65
C GLY A 298 1.21 14.95 0.39
N THR A 299 0.87 14.73 -0.87
CA THR A 299 -0.17 13.83 -1.38
C THR A 299 0.41 12.48 -1.82
N SER A 300 -0.45 11.46 -1.97
CA SER A 300 -0.04 10.12 -2.44
C SER A 300 0.36 10.08 -3.92
N ALA A 301 -0.04 11.07 -4.70
CA ALA A 301 0.34 11.27 -6.09
C ALA A 301 0.54 12.77 -6.36
N PRO A 302 1.34 13.18 -7.37
CA PRO A 302 1.54 14.58 -7.70
C PRO A 302 0.24 15.29 -8.06
N VAL A 303 0.07 16.51 -7.54
CA VAL A 303 -1.10 17.34 -7.82
C VAL A 303 -0.65 18.64 -8.47
N ILE A 304 -1.04 18.85 -9.71
CA ILE A 304 -0.72 20.05 -10.48
C ILE A 304 -1.77 21.12 -10.14
N LEU A 305 -1.31 22.13 -9.41
CA LEU A 305 -2.13 23.26 -8.97
C LEU A 305 -1.55 24.54 -9.53
N THR A 306 -1.89 24.84 -10.79
CA THR A 306 -1.50 26.09 -11.46
C THR A 306 -2.60 27.16 -11.35
N SER A 307 -2.21 28.45 -11.43
CA SER A 307 -3.14 29.55 -11.53
C SER A 307 -3.85 29.56 -12.91
N ARG A 308 -5.03 30.16 -12.98
CA ARG A 308 -5.70 30.41 -14.27
C ARG A 308 -4.88 31.31 -15.18
N SER A 309 -4.15 32.26 -14.58
CA SER A 309 -3.29 33.21 -15.29
C SER A 309 -1.94 32.64 -15.71
N ASP A 310 -1.61 31.41 -15.31
CA ASP A 310 -0.33 30.82 -15.67
C ASP A 310 -0.31 30.45 -17.16
N SER A 311 0.83 30.66 -17.81
CA SER A 311 1.03 30.35 -19.24
C SER A 311 0.87 28.85 -19.54
N VAL A 312 0.64 28.54 -20.80
CA VAL A 312 0.66 27.15 -21.30
C VAL A 312 2.01 26.50 -20.98
N ALA A 313 3.12 27.21 -21.17
CA ALA A 313 4.46 26.72 -20.86
C ALA A 313 4.61 26.31 -19.37
N THR A 314 4.13 27.14 -18.43
CA THR A 314 4.13 26.81 -16.99
C THR A 314 3.34 25.54 -16.70
N LYS A 315 2.18 25.37 -17.36
CA LYS A 315 1.36 24.16 -17.21
C LYS A 315 2.06 22.92 -17.78
N VAL A 316 2.69 23.02 -18.95
CA VAL A 316 3.46 21.92 -19.57
C VAL A 316 4.66 21.55 -18.69
N ASN A 317 5.41 22.51 -18.20
CA ASN A 317 6.52 22.27 -17.26
C ASN A 317 6.04 21.60 -15.98
N SER A 318 4.88 22.01 -15.46
CA SER A 318 4.28 21.38 -14.27
C SER A 318 3.84 19.94 -14.54
N ILE A 319 3.37 19.62 -15.75
CA ILE A 319 3.07 18.24 -16.16
C ILE A 319 4.37 17.42 -16.23
N ALA A 320 5.44 17.96 -16.80
CA ALA A 320 6.74 17.29 -16.83
C ALA A 320 7.28 17.03 -15.42
N LEU A 321 7.23 18.04 -14.53
CA LEU A 321 7.63 17.93 -13.13
C LEU A 321 6.80 16.88 -12.38
N ALA A 322 5.49 16.85 -12.61
CA ALA A 322 4.60 15.86 -12.02
C ALA A 322 4.94 14.44 -12.49
N SER A 323 5.33 14.27 -13.75
CA SER A 323 5.70 12.97 -14.33
C SER A 323 6.94 12.38 -13.67
N VAL A 324 8.02 13.17 -13.49
CA VAL A 324 9.22 12.69 -12.76
C VAL A 324 8.93 12.45 -11.28
N LEU A 325 8.10 13.29 -10.65
CA LEU A 325 7.72 13.12 -9.25
C LEU A 325 6.86 11.86 -9.06
N ALA A 326 5.92 11.57 -9.98
CA ALA A 326 5.13 10.35 -9.94
C ALA A 326 6.01 9.10 -10.02
N ASP A 327 7.03 9.11 -10.87
CA ASP A 327 7.99 8.02 -10.99
C ASP A 327 8.82 7.86 -9.72
N HIS A 328 9.33 8.98 -9.18
CA HIS A 328 10.08 8.99 -7.92
C HIS A 328 9.26 8.44 -6.74
N LEU A 329 8.02 8.90 -6.58
CA LEU A 329 7.12 8.43 -5.52
C LEU A 329 6.76 6.96 -5.69
N LYS A 330 6.57 6.47 -6.93
CA LYS A 330 6.37 5.04 -7.20
C LYS A 330 7.56 4.20 -6.76
N LYS A 331 8.78 4.63 -7.06
CA LYS A 331 10.03 3.98 -6.64
C LYS A 331 10.24 4.03 -5.13
N LYS A 332 9.83 5.11 -4.49
CA LYS A 332 9.94 5.31 -3.04
C LYS A 332 8.87 4.56 -2.22
N THR A 333 7.73 4.21 -2.83
CA THR A 333 6.65 3.50 -2.14
C THR A 333 7.00 2.02 -1.99
N PRO A 334 7.18 1.50 -0.76
CA PRO A 334 7.54 0.11 -0.57
C PRO A 334 6.46 -0.84 -1.10
N ARG A 335 6.91 -1.91 -1.76
CA ARG A 335 6.08 -2.96 -2.33
C ARG A 335 6.16 -4.20 -1.45
N VAL A 336 5.02 -4.79 -1.15
CA VAL A 336 4.92 -6.00 -0.32
C VAL A 336 4.17 -7.08 -1.09
N ALA A 337 4.81 -8.24 -1.25
CA ALA A 337 4.15 -9.45 -1.72
C ALA A 337 3.64 -10.25 -0.52
N ILE A 338 2.41 -10.74 -0.58
CA ILE A 338 1.84 -11.62 0.43
C ILE A 338 1.41 -12.91 -0.26
N VAL A 339 1.86 -14.04 0.24
CA VAL A 339 1.48 -15.36 -0.27
C VAL A 339 0.43 -15.96 0.65
N GLY A 340 -0.81 -16.05 0.16
CA GLY A 340 -2.00 -16.52 0.86
C GLY A 340 -2.96 -15.41 1.29
N ALA A 341 -4.21 -15.48 0.77
CA ALA A 341 -5.31 -14.58 1.13
C ALA A 341 -6.15 -15.12 2.30
N GLY A 342 -5.52 -15.76 3.28
CA GLY A 342 -6.12 -16.15 4.56
C GLY A 342 -6.16 -14.98 5.56
N PRO A 343 -6.61 -15.23 6.82
CA PRO A 343 -6.77 -14.17 7.84
C PRO A 343 -5.48 -13.44 8.15
N ALA A 344 -4.32 -14.11 8.14
CA ALA A 344 -3.02 -13.49 8.36
C ALA A 344 -2.64 -12.55 7.23
N GLY A 345 -2.70 -13.02 5.97
CA GLY A 345 -2.35 -12.24 4.79
C GLY A 345 -3.28 -11.05 4.56
N LEU A 346 -4.60 -11.25 4.63
CA LEU A 346 -5.59 -10.17 4.47
C LEU A 346 -5.46 -9.09 5.56
N THR A 347 -5.13 -9.49 6.80
CA THR A 347 -4.90 -8.51 7.89
C THR A 347 -3.63 -7.71 7.65
N ALA A 348 -2.53 -8.37 7.28
CA ALA A 348 -1.28 -7.69 6.94
C ALA A 348 -1.47 -6.69 5.80
N ALA A 349 -2.13 -7.13 4.72
CA ALA A 349 -2.45 -6.29 3.57
C ALA A 349 -3.23 -5.04 3.97
N LYS A 350 -4.33 -5.21 4.70
CA LYS A 350 -5.17 -4.10 5.17
C LYS A 350 -4.38 -3.06 5.98
N GLU A 351 -3.55 -3.49 6.92
CA GLU A 351 -2.79 -2.56 7.78
C GLU A 351 -1.66 -1.85 7.01
N LEU A 352 -1.03 -2.52 6.05
CA LEU A 352 -0.02 -1.93 5.16
C LEU A 352 -0.62 -0.93 4.18
N LEU A 353 -1.72 -1.31 3.50
CA LEU A 353 -2.44 -0.44 2.56
C LEU A 353 -2.90 0.87 3.21
N LYS A 354 -3.42 0.83 4.44
CA LYS A 354 -3.75 2.03 5.23
C LYS A 354 -2.57 2.98 5.44
N LYS A 355 -1.35 2.50 5.29
CA LYS A 355 -0.11 3.29 5.44
C LYS A 355 0.55 3.63 4.11
N GLY A 356 -0.15 3.41 2.99
CA GLY A 356 0.28 3.78 1.65
C GLY A 356 1.28 2.82 1.01
N PHE A 357 1.43 1.61 1.54
CA PHE A 357 2.21 0.56 0.88
C PHE A 357 1.47 0.02 -0.35
N LYS A 358 2.22 -0.49 -1.32
CA LYS A 358 1.66 -1.28 -2.42
C LYS A 358 1.69 -2.74 -2.02
N VAL A 359 0.53 -3.41 -2.12
CA VAL A 359 0.39 -4.79 -1.67
C VAL A 359 -0.24 -5.63 -2.78
N ASP A 360 0.48 -6.68 -3.18
CA ASP A 360 0.00 -7.73 -4.05
C ASP A 360 -0.12 -9.03 -3.25
N ILE A 361 -1.30 -9.67 -3.29
CA ILE A 361 -1.58 -10.93 -2.61
C ILE A 361 -1.70 -12.04 -3.65
N TYR A 362 -0.90 -13.08 -3.50
CA TYR A 362 -0.91 -14.27 -4.35
C TYR A 362 -1.71 -15.37 -3.66
N GLU A 363 -2.85 -15.76 -4.23
CA GLU A 363 -3.75 -16.77 -3.69
C GLU A 363 -3.89 -17.93 -4.66
N LYS A 364 -3.69 -19.16 -4.16
CA LYS A 364 -3.78 -20.37 -4.99
C LYS A 364 -5.20 -20.72 -5.42
N GLU A 365 -6.18 -20.33 -4.62
CA GLU A 365 -7.59 -20.57 -4.91
C GLU A 365 -8.15 -19.50 -5.84
N ASN A 366 -9.33 -19.73 -6.39
CA ASN A 366 -10.08 -18.72 -7.16
C ASN A 366 -10.94 -17.80 -6.26
N PHE A 367 -10.77 -17.87 -4.94
CA PHE A 367 -11.42 -17.04 -3.93
C PHE A 367 -10.48 -16.75 -2.76
N ALA A 368 -10.75 -15.66 -2.02
CA ALA A 368 -10.00 -15.29 -0.83
C ALA A 368 -10.72 -15.70 0.47
N GLY A 369 -10.00 -15.70 1.59
CA GLY A 369 -10.51 -16.00 2.93
C GLY A 369 -9.84 -17.21 3.56
N GLY A 370 -9.13 -18.04 2.78
CA GLY A 370 -8.44 -19.23 3.26
C GLY A 370 -9.42 -20.18 3.99
N VAL A 371 -8.94 -20.83 5.06
CA VAL A 371 -9.75 -21.78 5.85
C VAL A 371 -11.03 -21.15 6.42
N MET A 372 -11.08 -19.84 6.66
CA MET A 372 -12.33 -19.17 7.05
C MET A 372 -13.43 -19.33 5.98
N ALA A 373 -13.06 -19.36 4.70
CA ALA A 373 -14.00 -19.48 3.60
C ALA A 373 -14.42 -20.93 3.37
N PHE A 374 -13.48 -21.85 3.25
CA PHE A 374 -13.76 -23.21 2.82
C PHE A 374 -13.73 -24.26 3.95
N GLY A 375 -13.08 -23.99 5.09
CA GLY A 375 -12.92 -24.99 6.15
C GLY A 375 -13.85 -24.81 7.34
N ILE A 376 -14.45 -23.62 7.54
CA ILE A 376 -15.39 -23.35 8.62
C ILE A 376 -16.81 -23.24 8.05
N PRO A 377 -17.78 -24.05 8.52
CA PRO A 377 -19.13 -24.05 7.97
C PRO A 377 -19.90 -22.73 8.15
N ALA A 378 -20.87 -22.46 7.26
CA ALA A 378 -21.68 -21.24 7.27
C ALA A 378 -22.48 -21.04 8.56
N PHE A 379 -22.92 -22.13 9.22
CA PHE A 379 -23.62 -22.06 10.50
C PHE A 379 -22.73 -21.56 11.68
N ARG A 380 -21.38 -21.54 11.51
CA ARG A 380 -20.43 -20.92 12.45
C ARG A 380 -20.00 -19.55 11.99
N ILE A 381 -19.56 -19.41 10.75
CA ILE A 381 -19.08 -18.15 10.18
C ILE A 381 -19.67 -17.99 8.79
N LYS A 382 -20.64 -17.08 8.64
CA LYS A 382 -21.22 -16.72 7.34
C LYS A 382 -20.17 -16.06 6.44
N TYR A 383 -20.33 -16.19 5.11
CA TYR A 383 -19.37 -15.62 4.16
C TYR A 383 -19.27 -14.09 4.21
N GLU A 384 -20.37 -13.40 4.57
CA GLU A 384 -20.36 -11.95 4.80
C GLU A 384 -19.37 -11.52 5.89
N ASN A 385 -19.12 -12.38 6.90
CA ASN A 385 -18.11 -12.12 7.91
C ASN A 385 -16.69 -12.35 7.38
N VAL A 386 -16.49 -13.24 6.41
CA VAL A 386 -15.21 -13.42 5.71
C VAL A 386 -14.93 -12.22 4.82
N LYS A 387 -15.94 -11.70 4.11
CA LYS A 387 -15.84 -10.48 3.30
C LYS A 387 -15.35 -9.27 4.08
N LYS A 388 -15.62 -9.15 5.38
CA LYS A 388 -15.08 -8.07 6.25
C LYS A 388 -13.54 -8.05 6.33
N TYR A 389 -12.87 -9.14 5.95
CA TYR A 389 -11.41 -9.20 5.80
C TYR A 389 -10.98 -8.86 4.37
N ILE A 390 -11.78 -9.24 3.35
CA ILE A 390 -11.46 -9.13 1.93
C ILE A 390 -11.75 -7.71 1.41
N ASP A 391 -12.99 -7.23 1.61
CA ASP A 391 -13.49 -5.97 1.03
C ASP A 391 -12.62 -4.75 1.38
N PRO A 392 -12.14 -4.58 2.64
CA PRO A 392 -11.25 -3.47 2.97
C PRO A 392 -9.92 -3.52 2.22
N VAL A 393 -9.40 -4.69 1.87
CA VAL A 393 -8.15 -4.82 1.10
C VAL A 393 -8.38 -4.31 -0.33
N ILE A 394 -9.47 -4.74 -0.96
CA ILE A 394 -9.85 -4.30 -2.32
C ILE A 394 -10.14 -2.79 -2.34
N GLN A 395 -10.93 -2.30 -1.38
CA GLN A 395 -11.29 -0.87 -1.27
C GLN A 395 -10.07 0.04 -1.07
N LEU A 396 -9.03 -0.45 -0.40
CA LEU A 396 -7.77 0.27 -0.19
C LEU A 396 -6.77 0.11 -1.36
N GLY A 397 -7.19 -0.50 -2.48
CA GLY A 397 -6.36 -0.67 -3.67
C GLY A 397 -5.37 -1.83 -3.60
N GLY A 398 -5.59 -2.81 -2.70
CA GLY A 398 -4.82 -4.06 -2.69
C GLY A 398 -5.21 -4.96 -3.85
N ASN A 399 -4.23 -5.59 -4.46
CA ASN A 399 -4.42 -6.49 -5.58
C ASN A 399 -4.39 -7.94 -5.11
N ILE A 400 -5.43 -8.74 -5.42
CA ILE A 400 -5.48 -10.18 -5.13
C ILE A 400 -5.40 -10.94 -6.43
N LEU A 401 -4.28 -11.63 -6.62
CA LEU A 401 -3.97 -12.48 -7.78
C LEU A 401 -4.39 -13.91 -7.45
N TYR A 402 -5.51 -14.34 -7.99
CA TYR A 402 -6.04 -15.69 -7.79
C TYR A 402 -5.39 -16.74 -8.69
N ASN A 403 -5.56 -18.03 -8.35
CA ASN A 403 -5.02 -19.18 -9.09
C ASN A 403 -3.48 -19.14 -9.19
N GLN A 404 -2.81 -18.68 -8.13
CA GLN A 404 -1.34 -18.59 -8.03
C GLN A 404 -0.81 -19.62 -7.02
N ASP A 405 -0.59 -20.86 -7.46
CA ASP A 405 0.00 -21.92 -6.62
C ASP A 405 1.53 -21.82 -6.63
N LEU A 406 2.06 -20.89 -5.83
CA LEU A 406 3.49 -20.58 -5.75
C LEU A 406 4.26 -21.60 -4.91
N LYS A 407 5.54 -21.79 -5.29
CA LYS A 407 6.51 -22.64 -4.61
C LYS A 407 7.67 -21.78 -4.08
N GLU A 408 8.60 -22.39 -3.37
CA GLU A 408 9.75 -21.70 -2.78
C GLU A 408 10.58 -20.92 -3.82
N SER A 409 10.79 -21.49 -5.01
CA SER A 409 11.46 -20.79 -6.11
C SER A 409 10.79 -19.48 -6.49
N ASP A 410 9.45 -19.46 -6.47
CA ASP A 410 8.66 -18.25 -6.77
C ASP A 410 8.77 -17.24 -5.63
N PHE A 411 8.84 -17.69 -4.36
CA PHE A 411 9.06 -16.82 -3.21
C PHE A 411 10.40 -16.08 -3.30
N LEU A 412 11.44 -16.79 -3.78
CA LEU A 412 12.77 -16.20 -4.00
C LEU A 412 12.77 -15.18 -5.15
N GLU A 413 11.97 -15.41 -6.20
CA GLU A 413 11.79 -14.42 -7.27
C GLU A 413 10.99 -13.20 -6.79
N LEU A 414 9.95 -13.39 -5.97
CA LEU A 414 9.24 -12.28 -5.34
C LEU A 414 10.17 -11.45 -4.45
N ALA A 415 11.09 -12.08 -3.72
CA ALA A 415 12.05 -11.38 -2.87
C ALA A 415 13.00 -10.44 -3.64
N LYS A 416 13.20 -10.66 -4.94
CA LYS A 416 13.96 -9.76 -5.82
C LYS A 416 13.14 -8.58 -6.32
N GLN A 417 11.81 -8.72 -6.37
CA GLN A 417 10.89 -7.75 -6.96
C GLN A 417 10.17 -6.87 -5.94
N TYR A 418 10.11 -7.31 -4.68
CA TYR A 418 9.40 -6.67 -3.58
C TYR A 418 10.36 -6.34 -2.44
N ASP A 419 10.09 -5.25 -1.74
CA ASP A 419 10.89 -4.86 -0.56
C ASP A 419 10.67 -5.85 0.60
N TYR A 420 9.47 -6.44 0.68
CA TYR A 420 9.09 -7.43 1.69
C TYR A 420 8.21 -8.52 1.08
N VAL A 421 8.43 -9.77 1.48
CA VAL A 421 7.58 -10.92 1.15
C VAL A 421 7.04 -11.53 2.43
N TYR A 422 5.74 -11.77 2.52
CA TYR A 422 5.09 -12.38 3.67
C TYR A 422 4.43 -13.70 3.32
N LEU A 423 4.97 -14.80 3.84
CA LEU A 423 4.45 -16.15 3.64
C LEU A 423 3.37 -16.44 4.68
N ALA A 424 2.11 -16.44 4.26
CA ALA A 424 0.91 -16.56 5.09
C ALA A 424 -0.09 -17.60 4.53
N PHE A 425 0.41 -18.61 3.81
CA PHE A 425 -0.41 -19.60 3.09
C PHE A 425 -0.99 -20.73 3.98
N GLY A 426 -0.67 -20.73 5.29
CA GLY A 426 -1.24 -21.65 6.26
C GLY A 426 -0.88 -23.10 6.03
N LEU A 427 -1.79 -24.01 6.42
CA LEU A 427 -1.65 -25.47 6.24
C LEU A 427 -2.82 -26.01 5.42
N THR A 428 -2.53 -26.79 4.39
CA THR A 428 -3.54 -27.29 3.45
C THR A 428 -3.53 -28.82 3.29
N LYS A 429 -2.55 -29.51 3.84
CA LYS A 429 -2.53 -30.97 3.91
C LYS A 429 -3.08 -31.45 5.25
N VAL A 430 -3.74 -32.59 5.24
CA VAL A 430 -4.21 -33.25 6.44
C VAL A 430 -3.36 -34.47 6.77
N ARG A 431 -3.33 -34.77 8.05
CA ARG A 431 -2.70 -36.00 8.53
C ARG A 431 -3.64 -37.17 8.30
N THR A 432 -3.15 -38.23 7.67
CA THR A 432 -3.87 -39.52 7.53
C THR A 432 -3.87 -40.28 8.87
N LEU A 433 -4.78 -41.23 9.04
CA LEU A 433 -4.80 -42.06 10.24
C LEU A 433 -3.55 -42.93 10.35
N GLY A 434 -3.01 -43.38 9.20
CA GLY A 434 -1.80 -44.19 9.10
C GLY A 434 -2.00 -45.60 9.68
N ILE A 435 -3.20 -46.15 9.56
CA ILE A 435 -3.60 -47.46 10.04
C ILE A 435 -3.97 -48.38 8.85
N PRO A 436 -3.93 -49.69 9.01
CA PRO A 436 -4.38 -50.60 7.97
C PRO A 436 -5.79 -50.26 7.46
N GLY A 437 -5.95 -50.22 6.15
CA GLY A 437 -7.22 -49.91 5.46
C GLY A 437 -7.53 -48.42 5.33
N ASP A 438 -6.60 -47.50 5.66
CA ASP A 438 -6.83 -46.04 5.60
C ASP A 438 -7.15 -45.49 4.20
N ASP A 439 -6.88 -46.26 3.16
CA ASP A 439 -7.16 -45.96 1.74
C ASP A 439 -8.49 -46.55 1.22
N VAL A 440 -9.30 -47.21 2.06
CA VAL A 440 -10.55 -47.80 1.68
C VAL A 440 -11.58 -46.77 1.20
N GLN A 441 -12.44 -47.15 0.25
CA GLN A 441 -13.56 -46.29 -0.15
C GLN A 441 -14.48 -46.03 1.05
N GLY A 442 -14.69 -44.74 1.38
CA GLY A 442 -15.39 -44.29 2.59
C GLY A 442 -14.46 -43.66 3.63
N SER A 443 -13.13 -43.78 3.45
CA SER A 443 -12.16 -43.00 4.22
C SER A 443 -11.99 -41.61 3.63
N LEU A 444 -12.29 -40.58 4.42
CA LEU A 444 -12.27 -39.16 4.05
C LEU A 444 -11.37 -38.38 4.97
N ASN A 445 -10.82 -37.28 4.47
CA ASN A 445 -10.21 -36.31 5.37
C ASN A 445 -11.16 -35.14 5.66
N ALA A 446 -11.09 -34.58 6.85
CA ALA A 446 -12.00 -33.54 7.30
C ALA A 446 -11.92 -32.26 6.49
N LEU A 447 -10.71 -31.86 6.04
CA LEU A 447 -10.55 -30.58 5.34
C LEU A 447 -11.16 -30.64 3.93
N ASP A 448 -10.94 -31.73 3.18
CA ASP A 448 -11.52 -31.93 1.85
C ASP A 448 -13.03 -32.08 1.93
N PHE A 449 -13.53 -32.83 2.94
CA PHE A 449 -14.96 -32.96 3.20
C PHE A 449 -15.61 -31.60 3.51
N LEU A 450 -15.04 -30.82 4.42
CA LEU A 450 -15.52 -29.48 4.76
C LEU A 450 -15.42 -28.52 3.59
N ARG A 451 -14.36 -28.63 2.78
CA ARG A 451 -14.18 -27.84 1.55
C ARG A 451 -15.31 -28.09 0.56
N GLN A 452 -15.59 -29.36 0.26
CA GLN A 452 -16.68 -29.73 -0.65
C GLN A 452 -18.04 -29.29 -0.10
N PHE A 453 -18.28 -29.46 1.20
CA PHE A 453 -19.51 -29.01 1.88
C PHE A 453 -19.69 -27.48 1.76
N ASN A 454 -18.65 -26.69 2.05
CA ASN A 454 -18.72 -25.24 2.02
C ASN A 454 -18.69 -24.63 0.62
N PHE A 455 -18.18 -25.33 -0.38
CA PHE A 455 -18.26 -24.90 -1.77
C PHE A 455 -19.71 -24.82 -2.26
N ASP A 456 -20.57 -25.71 -1.81
CA ASP A 456 -22.02 -25.64 -2.04
C ASP A 456 -22.69 -24.66 -1.05
N ASP A 457 -22.61 -24.96 0.24
CA ASP A 457 -23.40 -24.32 1.31
C ASP A 457 -23.06 -22.83 1.55
N LYS A 458 -21.78 -22.49 1.44
CA LYS A 458 -21.26 -21.17 1.84
C LYS A 458 -20.81 -20.29 0.70
N LEU A 459 -20.17 -20.89 -0.30
CA LEU A 459 -19.55 -20.14 -1.39
C LEU A 459 -20.38 -20.16 -2.67
N GLY A 460 -21.32 -21.12 -2.80
CA GLY A 460 -22.13 -21.28 -4.00
C GLY A 460 -21.31 -21.59 -5.27
N LEU A 461 -20.13 -22.21 -5.10
CA LEU A 461 -19.22 -22.51 -6.22
C LEU A 461 -19.59 -23.82 -6.91
N THR A 462 -20.29 -24.74 -6.21
CA THR A 462 -20.76 -26.01 -6.72
C THR A 462 -22.18 -26.28 -6.21
N HIS A 463 -22.87 -27.25 -6.80
CA HIS A 463 -24.13 -27.81 -6.30
C HIS A 463 -23.97 -29.28 -5.94
N ASP A 464 -22.74 -29.69 -5.63
CA ASP A 464 -22.35 -31.07 -5.35
C ASP A 464 -21.97 -31.24 -3.87
N ARG A 465 -22.96 -30.99 -3.00
CA ARG A 465 -22.81 -31.21 -1.55
C ARG A 465 -22.55 -32.69 -1.30
N PRO A 466 -21.59 -33.07 -0.43
CA PRO A 466 -21.38 -34.47 -0.06
C PRO A 466 -22.67 -35.12 0.45
N LYS A 467 -23.04 -36.26 -0.12
CA LYS A 467 -24.17 -37.05 0.32
C LYS A 467 -23.66 -38.28 1.05
N LEU A 468 -23.92 -38.32 2.34
CA LEU A 468 -23.57 -39.44 3.19
C LEU A 468 -24.83 -40.25 3.55
N HIS A 469 -24.64 -41.46 4.00
CA HIS A 469 -25.69 -42.35 4.51
C HIS A 469 -25.10 -43.25 5.59
N GLY A 470 -25.92 -43.97 6.31
CA GLY A 470 -25.48 -44.93 7.34
C GLY A 470 -24.72 -44.26 8.47
N THR A 471 -23.71 -44.93 8.99
CA THR A 471 -22.92 -44.51 10.13
C THR A 471 -21.62 -43.84 9.69
N VAL A 472 -21.40 -42.63 10.17
CA VAL A 472 -20.17 -41.83 9.93
C VAL A 472 -19.38 -41.74 11.21
N ILE A 473 -18.12 -42.15 11.17
CA ILE A 473 -17.17 -42.00 12.25
C ILE A 473 -16.30 -40.76 11.98
N VAL A 474 -16.13 -39.87 12.96
CA VAL A 474 -15.19 -38.74 12.89
C VAL A 474 -14.09 -38.92 13.94
N VAL A 475 -12.84 -38.90 13.51
CA VAL A 475 -11.68 -39.14 14.41
C VAL A 475 -11.05 -37.84 14.81
N GLY A 476 -11.05 -37.56 16.14
CA GLY A 476 -10.51 -36.36 16.73
C GLY A 476 -11.53 -35.60 17.58
N ALA A 477 -11.08 -34.62 18.37
CA ALA A 477 -11.97 -33.81 19.21
C ALA A 477 -11.61 -32.31 19.16
N GLY A 478 -10.94 -31.86 18.11
CA GLY A 478 -10.72 -30.43 17.85
C GLY A 478 -11.92 -29.77 17.16
N ASN A 479 -11.86 -28.46 16.98
CA ASN A 479 -12.92 -27.68 16.30
C ASN A 479 -13.25 -28.23 14.90
N VAL A 480 -12.24 -28.68 14.15
CA VAL A 480 -12.42 -29.29 12.82
C VAL A 480 -13.21 -30.60 12.91
N ALA A 481 -13.00 -31.40 13.95
CA ALA A 481 -13.76 -32.63 14.17
C ALA A 481 -15.24 -32.34 14.49
N MET A 482 -15.50 -31.34 15.34
CA MET A 482 -16.87 -30.88 15.63
C MET A 482 -17.56 -30.35 14.38
N ASP A 483 -16.87 -29.56 13.57
CA ASP A 483 -17.40 -29.05 12.30
C ASP A 483 -17.68 -30.18 11.30
N GLY A 484 -16.73 -31.12 11.15
CA GLY A 484 -16.88 -32.28 10.28
C GLY A 484 -18.07 -33.18 10.67
N ALA A 485 -18.22 -33.42 11.96
CA ALA A 485 -19.34 -34.24 12.47
C ALA A 485 -20.70 -33.56 12.23
N ARG A 486 -20.80 -32.26 12.52
CA ARG A 486 -22.03 -31.47 12.29
C ARG A 486 -22.37 -31.36 10.81
N CYS A 487 -21.36 -31.26 9.93
CA CYS A 487 -21.54 -31.30 8.48
C CYS A 487 -21.95 -32.69 7.99
N ALA A 488 -21.44 -33.79 8.58
CA ALA A 488 -21.83 -35.16 8.23
C ALA A 488 -23.33 -35.40 8.51
N VAL A 489 -23.85 -34.95 9.65
CA VAL A 489 -25.30 -34.98 9.96
C VAL A 489 -26.08 -34.23 8.86
N ARG A 490 -25.64 -33.03 8.47
CA ARG A 490 -26.28 -32.19 7.43
C ARG A 490 -26.12 -32.75 6.01
N SER A 491 -25.18 -33.68 5.84
CA SER A 491 -24.95 -34.39 4.56
C SER A 491 -25.78 -35.69 4.43
N GLY A 492 -26.59 -36.02 5.44
CA GLY A 492 -27.52 -37.16 5.39
C GLY A 492 -27.05 -38.41 6.13
N ALA A 493 -26.02 -38.32 6.99
CA ALA A 493 -25.64 -39.45 7.85
C ALA A 493 -26.78 -39.82 8.79
N ASP A 494 -27.12 -41.14 8.88
CA ASP A 494 -28.13 -41.65 9.80
C ASP A 494 -27.65 -41.61 11.25
N LYS A 495 -26.35 -41.81 11.45
CA LYS A 495 -25.67 -41.75 12.74
C LYS A 495 -24.27 -41.14 12.58
N THR A 496 -23.90 -40.21 13.44
CA THR A 496 -22.55 -39.64 13.46
C THR A 496 -21.90 -39.81 14.83
N ILE A 497 -20.70 -40.40 14.88
CA ILE A 497 -19.99 -40.71 16.11
C ILE A 497 -18.59 -40.10 16.05
N ILE A 498 -18.21 -39.30 17.06
CA ILE A 498 -16.84 -38.85 17.23
C ILE A 498 -16.06 -39.85 18.07
N LEU A 499 -14.95 -40.39 17.53
CA LEU A 499 -13.97 -41.18 18.29
C LEU A 499 -12.82 -40.29 18.75
N TYR A 500 -12.56 -40.29 20.06
CA TYR A 500 -11.44 -39.52 20.62
C TYR A 500 -10.61 -40.36 21.60
N ARG A 501 -9.31 -40.40 21.40
CA ARG A 501 -8.38 -41.24 22.16
C ARG A 501 -8.14 -40.80 23.62
N ARG A 502 -8.59 -39.59 24.01
CA ARG A 502 -8.56 -39.09 25.40
C ARG A 502 -9.98 -38.93 25.93
N ASP A 503 -10.13 -38.40 27.13
CA ASP A 503 -11.45 -38.13 27.69
C ASP A 503 -11.99 -36.72 27.33
N ARG A 504 -13.17 -36.40 27.83
CA ARG A 504 -13.88 -35.14 27.55
C ARG A 504 -13.07 -33.92 28.02
N SER A 505 -12.38 -34.02 29.17
CA SER A 505 -11.63 -32.92 29.77
C SER A 505 -10.39 -32.53 28.93
N GLU A 506 -9.86 -33.47 28.16
CA GLU A 506 -8.68 -33.30 27.34
C GLU A 506 -9.02 -32.89 25.87
N ALA A 507 -10.31 -32.72 25.55
CA ALA A 507 -10.74 -32.34 24.21
C ALA A 507 -10.32 -30.89 23.88
N PRO A 508 -9.62 -30.64 22.75
CA PRO A 508 -9.11 -29.30 22.42
C PRO A 508 -10.15 -28.36 21.81
N CYS A 509 -11.38 -28.82 21.54
CA CYS A 509 -12.48 -27.96 21.09
C CYS A 509 -13.01 -27.08 22.23
N THR A 510 -13.74 -26.02 21.91
CA THR A 510 -14.43 -25.23 22.92
C THR A 510 -15.62 -26.01 23.50
N PRO A 511 -15.96 -25.81 24.78
CA PRO A 511 -17.13 -26.48 25.40
C PRO A 511 -18.44 -26.16 24.68
N SER A 512 -18.58 -24.98 24.08
CA SER A 512 -19.76 -24.59 23.28
C SER A 512 -19.89 -25.42 22.01
N GLU A 513 -18.78 -25.64 21.27
CA GLU A 513 -18.79 -26.41 20.04
C GLU A 513 -19.12 -27.88 20.28
N MET A 514 -18.64 -28.45 21.39
CA MET A 514 -18.99 -29.80 21.79
C MET A 514 -20.50 -29.92 22.09
N LYS A 515 -21.05 -28.97 22.86
CA LYS A 515 -22.50 -28.91 23.14
C LYS A 515 -23.33 -28.75 21.88
N ASP A 516 -22.87 -27.95 20.93
CA ASP A 516 -23.58 -27.76 19.67
C ASP A 516 -23.54 -29.02 18.79
N ALA A 517 -22.46 -29.79 18.80
CA ALA A 517 -22.39 -31.10 18.14
C ALA A 517 -23.34 -32.09 18.77
N GLU A 518 -23.40 -32.19 20.10
CA GLU A 518 -24.35 -33.04 20.83
C GLU A 518 -25.81 -32.65 20.52
N LYS A 519 -26.14 -31.34 20.44
CA LYS A 519 -27.50 -30.88 20.04
C LYS A 519 -27.86 -31.28 18.60
N ASP A 520 -26.88 -31.30 17.70
CA ASP A 520 -27.07 -31.75 16.33
C ASP A 520 -27.19 -33.28 16.21
N GLY A 521 -27.15 -34.04 17.34
CA GLY A 521 -27.31 -35.48 17.38
C GLY A 521 -26.01 -36.28 17.21
N VAL A 522 -24.83 -35.62 17.37
CA VAL A 522 -23.54 -36.30 17.31
C VAL A 522 -23.28 -37.05 18.61
N GLU A 523 -22.96 -38.34 18.53
CA GLU A 523 -22.49 -39.14 19.66
C GLU A 523 -21.00 -38.95 19.91
N LEU A 524 -20.59 -38.77 21.19
CA LEU A 524 -19.17 -38.60 21.57
C LEU A 524 -18.68 -39.86 22.29
N LYS A 525 -17.75 -40.58 21.67
CA LYS A 525 -17.11 -41.76 22.25
C LYS A 525 -15.65 -41.47 22.58
N PHE A 526 -15.39 -41.27 23.86
CA PHE A 526 -14.07 -40.97 24.42
C PHE A 526 -13.27 -42.26 24.65
N LEU A 527 -11.95 -42.11 24.95
CA LEU A 527 -11.01 -43.19 25.22
C LEU A 527 -11.02 -44.27 24.14
N SER A 528 -11.16 -43.89 22.88
CA SER A 528 -11.29 -44.80 21.75
C SER A 528 -10.34 -44.34 20.62
N ASN A 529 -9.37 -45.19 20.28
CA ASN A 529 -8.39 -44.92 19.22
C ASN A 529 -8.55 -45.91 18.07
N PRO A 530 -8.90 -45.47 16.87
CA PRO A 530 -9.01 -46.39 15.71
C PRO A 530 -7.65 -47.00 15.39
N VAL A 531 -7.62 -48.29 15.08
CA VAL A 531 -6.40 -49.06 14.82
C VAL A 531 -6.42 -49.80 13.48
N GLU A 532 -7.61 -50.05 12.91
CA GLU A 532 -7.77 -50.74 11.65
C GLU A 532 -9.12 -50.39 11.01
N LEU A 533 -9.16 -50.22 9.69
CA LEU A 533 -10.38 -50.06 8.90
C LEU A 533 -10.65 -51.38 8.16
N ILE A 534 -11.80 -51.98 8.44
CA ILE A 534 -12.20 -53.25 7.86
C ILE A 534 -13.09 -53.01 6.65
N ALA A 535 -12.64 -53.49 5.50
CA ALA A 535 -13.37 -53.38 4.24
C ALA A 535 -14.22 -54.63 3.93
N LYS A 536 -15.35 -54.39 3.32
CA LYS A 536 -16.15 -55.41 2.66
C LYS A 536 -16.51 -54.95 1.25
N ASP A 537 -16.20 -55.75 0.25
CA ASP A 537 -16.43 -55.43 -1.17
C ASP A 537 -15.78 -54.10 -1.58
N GLY A 538 -14.60 -53.80 -1.05
CA GLY A 538 -13.82 -52.58 -1.33
C GLY A 538 -14.30 -51.32 -0.63
N LYS A 539 -15.37 -51.39 0.19
CA LYS A 539 -15.95 -50.27 0.94
C LYS A 539 -15.74 -50.46 2.44
N LEU A 540 -15.64 -49.37 3.18
CA LEU A 540 -15.60 -49.39 4.63
C LEU A 540 -16.86 -50.12 5.17
N SER A 541 -16.66 -50.98 6.12
CA SER A 541 -17.72 -51.76 6.78
C SER A 541 -17.68 -51.63 8.29
N GLU A 542 -16.48 -51.66 8.88
CA GLU A 542 -16.29 -51.54 10.31
C GLU A 542 -15.00 -50.77 10.64
N VAL A 543 -15.00 -50.08 11.76
CA VAL A 543 -13.82 -49.46 12.35
C VAL A 543 -13.46 -50.21 13.63
N LYS A 544 -12.30 -50.85 13.66
CA LYS A 544 -11.73 -51.44 14.87
C LYS A 544 -10.96 -50.37 15.64
N TYR A 545 -11.23 -50.26 16.91
CA TYR A 545 -10.56 -49.31 17.78
C TYR A 545 -10.11 -50.00 19.07
N GLU A 546 -9.03 -49.44 19.66
CA GLU A 546 -8.53 -49.84 20.98
C GLU A 546 -9.15 -48.94 22.07
N VAL A 547 -9.60 -49.55 23.15
CA VAL A 547 -10.01 -48.86 24.37
C VAL A 547 -8.78 -48.30 25.07
N MET A 548 -8.81 -47.02 25.34
CA MET A 548 -7.68 -46.30 25.93
C MET A 548 -7.88 -46.04 27.42
N LYS A 549 -6.78 -45.80 28.14
CA LYS A 549 -6.74 -45.18 29.46
C LYS A 549 -5.82 -43.97 29.46
N LEU A 550 -6.00 -43.06 30.38
CA LEU A 550 -5.12 -41.89 30.53
C LEU A 550 -3.94 -42.23 31.42
N GLY A 551 -2.75 -41.97 30.91
CA GLY A 551 -1.48 -42.05 31.61
C GLY A 551 -1.03 -40.71 32.18
N GLU A 552 0.28 -40.52 32.26
CA GLU A 552 0.91 -39.28 32.73
C GLU A 552 0.79 -38.13 31.71
N LEU A 553 1.13 -36.92 32.15
CA LEU A 553 1.13 -35.74 31.30
C LEU A 553 2.19 -35.88 30.20
N ASP A 554 1.81 -35.53 28.97
CA ASP A 554 2.73 -35.37 27.86
C ASP A 554 3.35 -33.95 27.80
N GLU A 555 4.28 -33.71 26.88
CA GLU A 555 4.93 -32.40 26.68
C GLU A 555 3.94 -31.25 26.39
N SER A 556 2.72 -31.57 25.95
CA SER A 556 1.66 -30.57 25.75
C SER A 556 0.85 -30.25 27.01
N GLY A 557 1.19 -30.86 28.13
CA GLY A 557 0.49 -30.71 29.42
C GLY A 557 -0.84 -31.48 29.48
N ARG A 558 -1.11 -32.42 28.55
CA ARG A 558 -2.30 -33.28 28.55
C ARG A 558 -1.92 -34.72 28.88
N ARG A 559 -2.84 -35.47 29.48
CA ARG A 559 -2.59 -36.87 29.82
C ARG A 559 -2.43 -37.72 28.56
N LYS A 560 -1.36 -38.51 28.52
CA LYS A 560 -1.01 -39.39 27.38
C LYS A 560 -2.04 -40.54 27.30
N PRO A 561 -2.65 -40.78 26.08
CA PRO A 561 -3.50 -41.97 25.93
C PRO A 561 -2.63 -43.20 25.85
N VAL A 562 -3.00 -44.22 26.62
CA VAL A 562 -2.31 -45.52 26.71
C VAL A 562 -3.30 -46.62 26.36
N GLY A 563 -2.93 -47.51 25.43
CA GLY A 563 -3.75 -48.65 25.06
C GLY A 563 -3.97 -49.63 26.24
N THR A 564 -5.15 -50.23 26.29
CA THR A 564 -5.50 -51.23 27.30
C THR A 564 -5.33 -52.66 26.80
N GLY A 565 -5.11 -52.85 25.48
CA GLY A 565 -5.12 -54.15 24.81
C GLY A 565 -6.53 -54.68 24.55
N VAL A 566 -7.57 -53.91 24.87
CA VAL A 566 -8.98 -54.28 24.58
C VAL A 566 -9.39 -53.64 23.28
N PHE A 567 -9.88 -54.44 22.33
CA PHE A 567 -10.32 -54.01 21.00
C PHE A 567 -11.81 -54.21 20.85
N GLU A 568 -12.44 -53.20 20.25
CA GLU A 568 -13.86 -53.25 19.89
C GLU A 568 -14.04 -52.83 18.42
N THR A 569 -15.21 -53.14 17.82
CA THR A 569 -15.55 -52.69 16.47
C THR A 569 -16.85 -51.89 16.45
N ILE A 570 -16.95 -50.96 15.51
CA ILE A 570 -18.16 -50.20 15.21
C ILE A 570 -18.42 -50.31 13.71
N LYS A 571 -19.66 -50.69 13.34
CA LYS A 571 -20.09 -50.60 11.94
C LYS A 571 -20.04 -49.17 11.46
N ALA A 572 -19.46 -48.93 10.30
CA ALA A 572 -19.31 -47.60 9.72
C ALA A 572 -19.29 -47.67 8.19
N ASP A 573 -19.97 -46.76 7.57
CA ASP A 573 -19.99 -46.58 6.12
C ASP A 573 -18.96 -45.55 5.66
N TYR A 574 -18.66 -44.59 6.56
CA TYR A 574 -17.64 -43.54 6.32
C TYR A 574 -16.82 -43.31 7.59
N ILE A 575 -15.54 -42.89 7.36
CA ILE A 575 -14.69 -42.37 8.40
C ILE A 575 -14.09 -41.05 7.93
N ILE A 576 -14.10 -40.00 8.80
CA ILE A 576 -13.55 -38.67 8.53
C ILE A 576 -12.39 -38.41 9.48
N SER A 577 -11.17 -38.32 8.94
CA SER A 577 -9.98 -38.05 9.73
C SER A 577 -9.85 -36.54 10.03
N ALA A 578 -9.91 -36.14 11.32
CA ALA A 578 -9.79 -34.79 11.81
C ALA A 578 -8.68 -34.64 12.87
N ILE A 579 -7.52 -35.29 12.64
CA ILE A 579 -6.39 -35.42 13.58
C ILE A 579 -5.28 -34.41 13.36
N GLY A 580 -5.57 -33.34 12.65
CA GLY A 580 -4.67 -32.19 12.44
C GLY A 580 -4.20 -32.00 11.01
N GLN A 581 -3.58 -30.85 10.80
CA GLN A 581 -3.04 -30.43 9.52
C GLN A 581 -1.51 -30.44 9.55
N ILE A 582 -0.89 -30.62 8.40
CA ILE A 582 0.56 -30.63 8.23
C ILE A 582 0.97 -29.76 7.04
N PRO A 583 2.23 -29.28 7.00
CA PRO A 583 2.76 -28.58 5.84
C PRO A 583 2.77 -29.44 4.58
N ASP A 584 2.54 -28.83 3.43
CA ASP A 584 2.80 -29.48 2.15
C ASP A 584 4.29 -29.38 1.81
N LYS A 585 5.03 -30.49 1.91
CA LYS A 585 6.47 -30.54 1.62
C LYS A 585 6.82 -30.22 0.18
N ASN A 586 5.87 -30.38 -0.76
CA ASN A 586 6.10 -30.09 -2.18
C ASN A 586 6.19 -28.57 -2.48
N VAL A 587 5.90 -27.71 -1.50
CA VAL A 587 6.13 -26.26 -1.62
C VAL A 587 7.63 -25.96 -1.62
N TRP A 588 8.45 -26.75 -0.92
CA TRP A 588 9.88 -26.52 -0.69
C TRP A 588 10.73 -27.16 -1.78
N ASN A 589 10.81 -26.54 -2.95
CA ASN A 589 11.50 -27.09 -4.12
C ASN A 589 12.91 -26.55 -4.37
N ALA A 590 13.34 -25.53 -3.62
CA ALA A 590 14.67 -24.93 -3.76
C ALA A 590 15.60 -25.25 -2.57
N GLY A 591 15.06 -25.58 -1.40
CA GLY A 591 15.81 -25.94 -0.20
C GLY A 591 16.64 -24.80 0.40
N VAL A 592 16.21 -23.54 0.20
CA VAL A 592 16.89 -22.33 0.67
C VAL A 592 16.27 -21.79 1.96
N ILE A 593 14.92 -21.86 2.07
CA ILE A 593 14.21 -21.47 3.29
C ILE A 593 14.31 -22.62 4.30
N GLU A 594 14.91 -22.35 5.46
CA GLU A 594 15.02 -23.37 6.52
C GLU A 594 13.66 -23.79 7.03
N THR A 595 13.42 -25.11 7.05
CA THR A 595 12.20 -25.73 7.57
C THR A 595 12.51 -26.82 8.58
N ASP A 596 11.58 -27.05 9.50
CA ASP A 596 11.57 -28.20 10.39
C ASP A 596 10.29 -29.02 10.14
N HIS A 597 10.44 -30.26 9.69
CA HIS A 597 9.32 -31.11 9.25
C HIS A 597 8.34 -30.43 8.26
N GLY A 598 8.83 -29.45 7.48
CA GLY A 598 8.05 -28.65 6.51
C GLY A 598 7.43 -27.38 7.08
N TYR A 599 7.51 -27.14 8.40
CA TYR A 599 7.19 -25.84 9.00
C TYR A 599 8.34 -24.86 8.80
N ILE A 600 8.04 -23.60 8.52
CA ILE A 600 9.07 -22.57 8.37
C ILE A 600 9.75 -22.33 9.71
N LYS A 601 11.10 -22.40 9.73
CA LYS A 601 11.89 -22.04 10.89
C LYS A 601 12.08 -20.53 10.94
N GLY A 602 11.47 -19.88 11.92
CA GLY A 602 11.65 -18.45 12.16
C GLY A 602 13.00 -18.20 12.84
N ILE A 603 13.82 -17.31 12.25
CA ILE A 603 15.14 -16.95 12.80
C ILE A 603 15.01 -15.82 13.79
N LYS A 604 14.24 -14.79 13.45
CA LYS A 604 14.03 -13.62 14.32
C LYS A 604 12.55 -13.34 14.52
N ASN A 605 12.20 -13.06 15.75
CA ASN A 605 10.82 -12.91 16.20
C ASN A 605 10.42 -11.42 16.27
N TYR A 606 9.24 -11.12 15.75
CA TYR A 606 8.60 -9.79 15.78
C TYR A 606 7.16 -9.92 16.28
N GLY A 607 6.98 -10.39 17.52
CA GLY A 607 5.69 -10.77 18.07
C GLY A 607 5.25 -12.17 17.60
N GLU A 608 4.20 -12.26 16.78
CA GLU A 608 3.75 -13.53 16.17
C GLU A 608 4.13 -13.65 14.69
N ALA A 609 4.93 -12.71 14.15
CA ALA A 609 5.56 -12.79 12.85
C ALA A 609 7.06 -13.07 12.97
N PHE A 610 7.66 -13.71 11.97
CA PHE A 610 9.05 -14.15 12.01
C PHE A 610 9.75 -13.84 10.68
N GLU A 611 11.02 -13.47 10.75
CA GLU A 611 11.92 -13.46 9.61
C GLU A 611 12.41 -14.89 9.33
N THR A 612 12.48 -15.28 8.06
CA THR A 612 13.01 -16.59 7.65
C THR A 612 14.53 -16.56 7.50
N SER A 613 15.13 -17.66 7.06
CA SER A 613 16.57 -17.72 6.70
C SER A 613 16.93 -16.84 5.49
N VAL A 614 15.94 -16.37 4.73
CA VAL A 614 16.12 -15.51 3.57
C VAL A 614 15.76 -14.08 3.92
N HIS A 615 16.69 -13.15 3.68
CA HIS A 615 16.46 -11.73 3.92
C HIS A 615 15.22 -11.24 3.16
N ASN A 616 14.47 -10.33 3.77
CA ASN A 616 13.19 -9.75 3.32
C ASN A 616 12.02 -10.74 3.12
N ILE A 617 12.19 -12.03 3.44
CA ILE A 617 11.10 -13.02 3.49
C ILE A 617 10.68 -13.25 4.93
N PHE A 618 9.43 -13.00 5.21
CA PHE A 618 8.79 -13.13 6.53
C PHE A 618 7.69 -14.17 6.49
N THR A 619 7.29 -14.64 7.63
CA THR A 619 6.26 -15.65 7.77
C THR A 619 5.41 -15.46 9.01
N GLY A 620 4.20 -16.02 9.01
CA GLY A 620 3.28 -15.99 10.13
C GLY A 620 2.08 -16.91 9.91
N GLY A 621 1.31 -17.13 10.98
CA GLY A 621 0.17 -18.04 10.94
C GLY A 621 0.55 -19.50 11.11
N ASP A 622 -0.30 -20.39 10.60
CA ASP A 622 -0.23 -21.82 10.88
C ASP A 622 1.01 -22.52 10.33
N ILE A 623 1.66 -21.94 9.31
CA ILE A 623 2.86 -22.54 8.68
C ILE A 623 4.09 -22.55 9.60
N ILE A 624 4.06 -21.85 10.74
CA ILE A 624 5.18 -21.83 11.70
C ILE A 624 4.96 -22.85 12.82
N LYS A 625 3.79 -22.85 13.44
CA LYS A 625 3.53 -23.52 14.72
C LYS A 625 2.32 -24.47 14.69
N GLY A 626 1.81 -24.78 13.51
CA GLY A 626 0.60 -25.58 13.36
C GLY A 626 -0.70 -24.76 13.41
N ALA A 627 -1.80 -25.43 13.07
CA ALA A 627 -3.12 -24.80 12.98
C ALA A 627 -3.57 -24.26 14.36
N LYS A 628 -3.97 -22.99 14.36
CA LYS A 628 -4.48 -22.27 15.53
C LYS A 628 -5.79 -21.55 15.21
N THR A 629 -6.12 -20.53 16.00
CA THR A 629 -7.36 -19.76 15.83
C THR A 629 -7.17 -18.63 14.82
N ILE A 630 -8.30 -18.15 14.23
CA ILE A 630 -8.34 -16.95 13.39
C ILE A 630 -7.69 -15.75 14.09
N GLY A 631 -7.91 -15.60 15.41
CA GLY A 631 -7.33 -14.52 16.21
C GLY A 631 -5.81 -14.52 16.21
N VAL A 632 -5.18 -15.70 16.34
CA VAL A 632 -3.71 -15.85 16.27
C VAL A 632 -3.21 -15.48 14.87
N ALA A 633 -3.83 -16.00 13.82
CA ALA A 633 -3.45 -15.67 12.45
C ALA A 633 -3.57 -14.17 12.14
N THR A 634 -4.66 -13.52 12.60
CA THR A 634 -4.86 -12.08 12.50
C THR A 634 -3.77 -11.29 13.23
N LYS A 635 -3.36 -11.76 14.44
CA LYS A 635 -2.27 -11.13 15.20
C LYS A 635 -0.95 -11.23 14.44
N CYS A 636 -0.62 -12.38 13.84
CA CYS A 636 0.58 -12.54 13.02
C CYS A 636 0.63 -11.49 11.89
N GLY A 637 -0.47 -11.29 11.17
CA GLY A 637 -0.56 -10.28 10.12
C GLY A 637 -0.37 -8.85 10.62
N LYS A 638 -0.93 -8.50 11.79
CA LYS A 638 -0.73 -7.19 12.43
C LYS A 638 0.72 -6.96 12.86
N ASP A 639 1.35 -7.96 13.45
CA ASP A 639 2.73 -7.86 13.94
C ASP A 639 3.72 -7.72 12.78
N PHE A 640 3.53 -8.45 11.68
CA PHE A 640 4.28 -8.26 10.44
C PHE A 640 4.10 -6.84 9.89
N ALA A 641 2.86 -6.38 9.71
CA ALA A 641 2.59 -5.04 9.19
C ALA A 641 3.21 -3.95 10.07
N LYS A 642 3.11 -4.08 11.39
CA LYS A 642 3.73 -3.15 12.36
C LYS A 642 5.25 -3.09 12.16
N TYR A 643 5.91 -4.24 12.08
CA TYR A 643 7.35 -4.32 11.85
C TYR A 643 7.75 -3.59 10.56
N VAL A 644 7.10 -3.92 9.45
CA VAL A 644 7.40 -3.30 8.13
C VAL A 644 7.21 -1.79 8.15
N ILE A 645 6.13 -1.30 8.76
CA ILE A 645 5.86 0.13 8.92
C ILE A 645 6.95 0.82 9.75
N GLU A 646 7.40 0.19 10.84
CA GLU A 646 8.45 0.73 11.70
C GLU A 646 9.82 0.76 11.00
N GLN A 647 10.19 -0.28 10.25
CA GLN A 647 11.44 -0.30 9.47
C GLN A 647 11.45 0.76 8.38
N THR A 648 10.34 0.91 7.65
CA THR A 648 10.21 1.93 6.61
C THR A 648 10.33 3.36 7.19
N LYS A 649 9.89 3.58 8.43
CA LYS A 649 10.08 4.88 9.11
C LYS A 649 11.52 5.13 9.56
N LYS A 650 12.27 4.09 9.91
CA LYS A 650 13.69 4.21 10.30
C LYS A 650 14.61 4.46 9.10
N ASN A 651 14.21 3.98 7.93
CA ASN A 651 14.96 4.12 6.68
C ASN A 651 14.60 5.40 5.90
N LYS A 652 13.61 6.15 6.36
CA LYS A 652 13.24 7.50 5.92
C LYS A 652 13.85 8.55 6.84
#